data_08b3b435c98f8caefacdffb201e97003
#
_entry.id   08b3b435c98f8caefacdffb201e97003
#
_cell.length_a   1.000
_cell.length_b   1.000
_cell.length_c   1.000
_cell.angle_alpha   90.00
_cell.angle_beta   90.00
_cell.angle_gamma   90.00
#
_symmetry.space_group_name_H-M   'P 1'
#
loop_
_entity.id
_entity.type
_entity.pdbx_description
1 polymer ?
#
loop_
_entity_poly.entity_id
_entity_poly.type
_entity_poly.pdbx_seq_one_letter_code
_entity_poly.pdbx_strand_id
1 'polypeptide(L)'
;MSEFRIHHDVNELLSLLHVGGGDGAEVYIDLLQKNRTPYVTTSVSAHSAKVKIAEYSKTPEDFLKKYEELKSKNARNLDPLVYLLSKLSEDKEMLQCLQQNAKERSEANASSATSTSFAIPPTSSKMSMQEFEELRKKLGNVTASSQVPQSAEVTRKMLRDRHNKKNPTQPNPVFPNWVYDRPALIGDFITGATPAGGDPTVAIGTLPLPAQEQALVDDLLFVLIGVDGRDITAQPVLGRQNRSFIVDPTLDMSVKELVNRILPVASYYSTITRFTEEKWSFEYGQVNHALTAAMRTLMKEYLILVTQLEHLHRQGMLSLQKLWFYIQPTMRTMEILASIASSVDKGDCMGGSTLSLLHDRTFNYTGDSQAQELCLYLTKAASVPYFEILEKWIYRGIIKDPYSEFMVEEHELQKEKIQEDYNDKYWDQRYTIIQHRIPSFLQKMAGKILSTGKYLNVVRECGRDVTCPDAKEVLYTLKERAYVEQIEKSYYYASKVLLDFLMEEKELVARLRSIKHYFLMDKGDFFVHFMDLTEEELKKPVDDIVPPRLEALLELALRMSTANTDPFKDDLKIDLMPYDVITQLLRVLAIDTKQEKAVINANPPLVALSGLEAFSFDYIVKWPLSLIINRKALTIYQMLFRHIFYCKHVERLLCNVWISNKTAKQYALHRAKWFATAFALRQRMLNFVQNIQYYMMFEVMEPTWHIMENNLKSASNIDDVLCHHTTFLDNCLKDCMLTNPELLKIFAKLMSVCVMFTNCMLFLAEHVDALQSDAGFEATISKFDSNFSTLLLDLLDKLSIYSTTDCEHSMINIIYRLDFNGFYTERLERMAIERSQKAAA
;
A
#
# COMPACT_ATOMS: atom_id res chain seq x y z
N MET A 1 17.11 9.02 -17.99
CA MET A 1 17.41 9.73 -16.73
C MET A 1 16.15 9.79 -15.94
N SER A 2 16.16 9.50 -14.64
CA SER A 2 14.96 9.58 -13.84
C SER A 2 14.47 11.03 -13.75
N GLU A 3 13.19 11.22 -13.63
CA GLU A 3 12.54 12.53 -13.51
C GLU A 3 13.07 13.30 -12.28
N PHE A 4 13.38 12.56 -11.21
CA PHE A 4 13.92 13.11 -9.97
C PHE A 4 15.35 13.64 -10.10
N ARG A 5 16.17 13.04 -10.95
CA ARG A 5 17.51 13.56 -11.23
C ARG A 5 17.44 14.91 -11.92
N ILE A 6 16.56 15.04 -12.90
CA ILE A 6 16.33 16.33 -13.59
C ILE A 6 15.80 17.37 -12.59
N HIS A 7 14.88 16.99 -11.70
CA HIS A 7 14.37 17.85 -10.64
C HIS A 7 15.48 18.31 -9.69
N HIS A 8 16.34 17.39 -9.26
CA HIS A 8 17.45 17.72 -8.36
C HIS A 8 18.46 18.67 -9.04
N ASP A 9 18.88 18.33 -10.26
CA ASP A 9 19.84 19.12 -11.02
C ASP A 9 19.28 20.54 -11.33
N VAL A 10 18.00 20.67 -11.64
CA VAL A 10 17.31 21.95 -11.85
C VAL A 10 17.17 22.74 -10.56
N ASN A 11 16.82 22.11 -9.44
CA ASN A 11 16.76 22.80 -8.15
C ASN A 11 18.13 23.25 -7.66
N GLU A 12 19.18 22.44 -7.85
CA GLU A 12 20.56 22.83 -7.55
C GLU A 12 20.99 24.01 -8.43
N LEU A 13 20.63 23.98 -9.70
CA LEU A 13 20.91 25.06 -10.64
C LEU A 13 20.16 26.36 -10.27
N LEU A 14 18.90 26.28 -9.89
CA LEU A 14 18.10 27.42 -9.43
C LEU A 14 18.63 27.99 -8.10
N SER A 15 19.07 27.12 -7.18
CA SER A 15 19.69 27.54 -5.92
C SER A 15 21.03 28.27 -6.14
N LEU A 16 21.82 27.79 -7.10
CA LEU A 16 23.07 28.46 -7.51
C LEU A 16 22.83 29.82 -8.19
N LEU A 17 21.69 29.96 -8.87
CA LEU A 17 21.28 31.22 -9.50
C LEU A 17 20.58 32.19 -8.52
N HIS A 18 20.43 31.82 -7.24
CA HIS A 18 19.68 32.59 -6.20
C HIS A 18 18.24 32.96 -6.62
N VAL A 19 17.66 32.22 -7.51
CA VAL A 19 16.24 32.32 -7.83
C VAL A 19 15.50 31.40 -6.85
N GLY A 20 14.71 32.00 -5.93
CA GLY A 20 14.04 31.25 -4.86
C GLY A 20 13.26 30.06 -5.40
N GLY A 21 13.52 28.88 -4.85
CA GLY A 21 12.84 27.64 -5.19
C GLY A 21 11.35 27.76 -4.85
N GLY A 22 10.54 27.80 -5.86
CA GLY A 22 9.10 27.83 -5.81
C GLY A 22 8.57 27.42 -7.19
N ASP A 23 7.30 27.59 -7.44
CA ASP A 23 6.54 27.20 -8.64
C ASP A 23 7.24 27.37 -10.01
N GLY A 24 8.33 28.12 -10.08
CA GLY A 24 9.16 28.27 -11.30
C GLY A 24 9.99 27.05 -11.68
N ALA A 25 10.32 26.16 -10.75
CA ALA A 25 11.17 24.99 -11.03
C ALA A 25 10.45 23.96 -11.90
N GLU A 26 9.16 23.77 -11.70
CA GLU A 26 8.35 22.82 -12.47
C GLU A 26 8.25 23.19 -13.95
N VAL A 27 8.17 24.45 -14.27
CA VAL A 27 8.12 24.93 -15.67
C VAL A 27 9.42 24.61 -16.41
N TYR A 28 10.57 24.77 -15.77
CA TYR A 28 11.88 24.42 -16.37
C TYR A 28 12.10 22.92 -16.50
N ILE A 29 11.55 22.15 -15.57
CA ILE A 29 11.59 20.68 -15.59
C ILE A 29 10.76 20.14 -16.75
N ASP A 30 9.55 20.64 -16.94
CA ASP A 30 8.67 20.27 -18.04
C ASP A 30 9.29 20.59 -19.41
N LEU A 31 10.01 21.70 -19.51
CA LEU A 31 10.73 22.09 -20.72
C LEU A 31 11.91 21.15 -21.03
N LEU A 32 12.68 20.75 -20.03
CA LEU A 32 13.79 19.82 -20.17
C LEU A 32 13.33 18.40 -20.50
N GLN A 33 12.16 18.00 -20.03
CA GLN A 33 11.56 16.70 -20.34
C GLN A 33 11.03 16.61 -21.76
N LYS A 34 10.46 17.70 -22.30
CA LYS A 34 9.88 17.74 -23.67
C LYS A 34 10.93 17.74 -24.77
N ASN A 35 12.12 18.28 -24.54
CA ASN A 35 13.18 18.41 -25.53
C ASN A 35 14.39 17.49 -25.25
N ARG A 36 14.20 16.18 -25.41
CA ARG A 36 15.28 15.18 -25.32
C ARG A 36 16.15 15.21 -26.61
N THR A 37 17.08 16.14 -26.71
CA THR A 37 18.14 16.06 -27.72
C THR A 37 19.49 15.89 -27.00
N PRO A 38 20.34 14.93 -27.42
CA PRO A 38 21.65 14.75 -26.84
C PRO A 38 22.56 15.89 -27.33
N TYR A 39 22.97 16.80 -26.44
CA TYR A 39 23.87 17.89 -26.75
C TYR A 39 25.30 17.54 -26.42
N VAL A 40 26.12 17.51 -27.43
CA VAL A 40 27.57 17.61 -27.28
C VAL A 40 27.91 19.09 -27.40
N THR A 41 28.16 19.75 -26.28
CA THR A 41 28.64 21.16 -26.31
C THR A 41 30.09 21.18 -26.65
N THR A 42 30.40 21.69 -27.86
CA THR A 42 31.76 21.98 -28.27
C THR A 42 32.16 23.37 -27.75
N SER A 43 33.46 23.62 -27.58
CA SER A 43 33.98 24.93 -27.17
C SER A 43 33.54 26.09 -28.08
N VAL A 44 33.34 25.81 -29.38
CA VAL A 44 32.84 26.75 -30.38
C VAL A 44 31.35 27.09 -30.13
N SER A 45 30.53 26.11 -29.80
CA SER A 45 29.11 26.35 -29.51
C SER A 45 28.91 27.13 -28.20
N ALA A 46 29.75 26.88 -27.20
CA ALA A 46 29.74 27.62 -25.94
C ALA A 46 30.15 29.10 -26.12
N HIS A 47 31.14 29.36 -26.96
CA HIS A 47 31.56 30.73 -27.26
C HIS A 47 30.46 31.50 -28.02
N SER A 48 29.88 30.92 -29.04
CA SER A 48 28.74 31.51 -29.76
C SER A 48 27.53 31.78 -28.84
N ALA A 49 27.22 30.87 -27.94
CA ALA A 49 26.17 31.03 -26.97
C ALA A 49 26.43 32.17 -25.95
N LYS A 50 27.70 32.31 -25.51
CA LYS A 50 28.13 33.40 -24.63
C LYS A 50 27.91 34.77 -25.28
N VAL A 51 28.30 34.94 -26.57
CA VAL A 51 28.14 36.18 -27.32
C VAL A 51 26.64 36.50 -27.48
N LYS A 52 25.82 35.53 -27.86
CA LYS A 52 24.40 35.74 -28.05
C LYS A 52 23.69 36.19 -26.77
N ILE A 53 23.98 35.55 -25.62
CA ILE A 53 23.37 35.96 -24.34
C ILE A 53 23.84 37.36 -23.94
N ALA A 54 25.09 37.70 -24.22
CA ALA A 54 25.63 39.06 -23.97
C ALA A 54 24.86 40.12 -24.77
N GLU A 55 24.49 39.85 -26.03
CA GLU A 55 23.69 40.73 -26.88
C GLU A 55 22.27 40.97 -26.34
N TYR A 56 21.66 39.93 -25.71
CA TYR A 56 20.31 40.04 -25.09
C TYR A 56 20.33 40.66 -23.69
N SER A 57 21.50 40.75 -23.05
CA SER A 57 21.65 41.29 -21.68
C SER A 57 21.56 42.80 -21.64
N LYS A 58 20.91 43.35 -20.59
CA LYS A 58 20.88 44.82 -20.35
C LYS A 58 22.28 45.40 -20.05
N THR A 59 23.19 44.61 -19.53
CA THR A 59 24.56 44.98 -19.19
C THR A 59 25.52 43.89 -19.68
N PRO A 60 25.90 43.91 -20.96
CA PRO A 60 26.73 42.87 -21.57
C PRO A 60 28.11 42.73 -20.94
N GLU A 61 28.73 43.80 -20.52
CA GLU A 61 30.06 43.79 -19.91
C GLU A 61 30.06 43.11 -18.52
N ASP A 62 29.01 43.33 -17.70
CA ASP A 62 28.91 42.72 -16.39
C ASP A 62 28.64 41.21 -16.48
N PHE A 63 27.84 40.78 -17.45
CA PHE A 63 27.63 39.35 -17.74
C PHE A 63 28.96 38.69 -18.11
N LEU A 64 29.74 39.28 -18.99
CA LEU A 64 30.99 38.71 -19.42
C LEU A 64 32.03 38.62 -18.28
N LYS A 65 32.09 39.65 -17.43
CA LYS A 65 32.95 39.63 -16.21
C LYS A 65 32.56 38.53 -15.24
N LYS A 66 31.25 38.41 -14.92
CA LYS A 66 30.75 37.35 -14.04
C LYS A 66 30.96 35.95 -14.61
N TYR A 67 30.80 35.80 -15.92
CA TYR A 67 31.07 34.52 -16.58
C TYR A 67 32.55 34.13 -16.44
N GLU A 68 33.49 35.06 -16.65
CA GLU A 68 34.92 34.82 -16.49
C GLU A 68 35.32 34.55 -15.03
N GLU A 69 34.71 35.23 -14.09
CA GLU A 69 34.88 34.95 -12.65
C GLU A 69 34.40 33.52 -12.27
N LEU A 70 33.23 33.09 -12.77
CA LEU A 70 32.71 31.74 -12.53
C LEU A 70 33.58 30.68 -13.22
N LYS A 71 34.11 30.98 -14.40
CA LYS A 71 35.01 30.08 -15.12
C LYS A 71 36.37 29.97 -14.41
N SER A 72 36.88 31.05 -13.82
CA SER A 72 38.11 31.04 -13.03
C SER A 72 37.97 30.28 -11.72
N LYS A 73 36.72 30.18 -11.19
CA LYS A 73 36.34 29.38 -9.98
C LYS A 73 36.06 27.89 -10.30
N ASN A 74 36.31 27.44 -11.54
CA ASN A 74 36.06 26.07 -12.00
C ASN A 74 34.62 25.57 -11.72
N ALA A 75 33.63 26.42 -11.95
CA ALA A 75 32.23 26.01 -11.83
C ALA A 75 31.92 24.91 -12.85
N ARG A 76 31.53 23.73 -12.36
CA ARG A 76 31.20 22.58 -13.19
C ARG A 76 29.93 22.90 -14.00
N ASN A 77 29.93 22.51 -15.31
CA ASN A 77 28.77 22.64 -16.22
C ASN A 77 28.38 24.08 -16.62
N LEU A 78 29.25 25.08 -16.52
CA LEU A 78 28.95 26.47 -16.88
C LEU A 78 28.67 26.63 -18.41
N ASP A 79 29.48 26.00 -19.26
CA ASP A 79 29.33 26.05 -20.70
C ASP A 79 28.04 25.43 -21.24
N PRO A 80 27.61 24.22 -20.78
CA PRO A 80 26.31 23.67 -21.11
C PRO A 80 25.12 24.54 -20.67
N LEU A 81 25.23 25.19 -19.52
CA LEU A 81 24.18 26.06 -18.99
C LEU A 81 24.00 27.30 -19.86
N VAL A 82 25.12 27.94 -20.23
CA VAL A 82 25.12 29.13 -21.13
C VAL A 82 24.57 28.76 -22.51
N TYR A 83 24.89 27.58 -23.02
CA TYR A 83 24.34 27.08 -24.27
C TYR A 83 22.82 26.85 -24.17
N LEU A 84 22.34 26.25 -23.08
CA LEU A 84 20.91 26.05 -22.82
C LEU A 84 20.19 27.41 -22.79
N LEU A 85 20.71 28.37 -22.04
CA LEU A 85 20.14 29.72 -21.96
C LEU A 85 20.13 30.45 -23.32
N SER A 86 21.13 30.24 -24.18
CA SER A 86 21.10 30.81 -25.52
C SER A 86 20.05 30.17 -26.41
N LYS A 87 19.80 28.88 -26.25
CA LYS A 87 18.73 28.19 -26.97
C LYS A 87 17.34 28.60 -26.47
N LEU A 88 17.16 28.76 -25.18
CA LEU A 88 15.93 29.31 -24.60
C LEU A 88 15.64 30.75 -25.04
N SER A 89 16.69 31.57 -25.29
CA SER A 89 16.55 32.92 -25.82
C SER A 89 16.24 32.98 -27.33
N GLU A 90 16.46 31.89 -28.08
CA GLU A 90 16.09 31.76 -29.49
C GLU A 90 14.61 31.35 -29.68
N ASP A 91 14.00 30.77 -28.66
CA ASP A 91 12.61 30.30 -28.73
C ASP A 91 11.62 31.47 -28.53
N LYS A 92 10.97 31.88 -29.62
CA LYS A 92 10.06 33.02 -29.61
C LYS A 92 8.83 32.84 -28.74
N GLU A 93 8.31 31.59 -28.61
CA GLU A 93 7.16 31.28 -27.77
C GLU A 93 7.54 31.42 -26.29
N MET A 94 8.73 30.99 -25.92
CA MET A 94 9.26 31.10 -24.56
C MET A 94 9.52 32.56 -24.18
N LEU A 95 10.10 33.34 -25.08
CA LEU A 95 10.34 34.78 -24.86
C LEU A 95 9.03 35.56 -24.67
N GLN A 96 7.98 35.22 -25.40
CA GLN A 96 6.66 35.78 -25.22
C GLN A 96 6.04 35.41 -23.87
N CYS A 97 6.18 34.14 -23.44
CA CYS A 97 5.73 33.65 -22.15
C CYS A 97 6.48 34.32 -20.99
N LEU A 98 7.80 34.47 -21.09
CA LEU A 98 8.61 35.17 -20.09
C LEU A 98 8.35 36.67 -20.03
N GLN A 99 8.06 37.31 -21.17
CA GLN A 99 7.67 38.71 -21.23
C GLN A 99 6.28 38.96 -20.70
N GLN A 100 5.33 38.06 -20.90
CA GLN A 100 3.99 38.08 -20.31
C GLN A 100 4.05 37.90 -18.79
N ASN A 101 4.78 36.91 -18.30
CA ASN A 101 4.98 36.70 -16.86
C ASN A 101 5.74 37.85 -16.19
N ALA A 102 6.70 38.52 -16.90
CA ALA A 102 7.37 39.70 -16.38
C ALA A 102 6.46 40.93 -16.35
N LYS A 103 5.52 41.07 -17.30
CA LYS A 103 4.49 42.11 -17.29
C LYS A 103 3.47 41.87 -16.19
N GLU A 104 2.99 40.66 -16.05
CA GLU A 104 2.07 40.28 -14.98
C GLU A 104 2.66 40.49 -13.57
N ARG A 105 3.97 40.22 -13.38
CA ARG A 105 4.68 40.53 -12.12
C ARG A 105 4.87 42.02 -11.91
N SER A 106 5.03 42.83 -12.95
CA SER A 106 5.13 44.27 -12.81
C SER A 106 3.77 44.93 -12.55
N GLU A 107 2.70 44.34 -13.03
CA GLU A 107 1.31 44.75 -12.78
C GLU A 107 0.78 44.25 -11.44
N ALA A 108 1.19 43.04 -10.98
CA ALA A 108 0.88 42.52 -9.66
C ALA A 108 1.55 43.30 -8.51
N ASN A 109 2.74 43.90 -8.74
CA ASN A 109 3.39 44.78 -7.79
C ASN A 109 2.83 46.22 -7.77
N ALA A 110 2.01 46.59 -8.74
CA ALA A 110 1.33 47.88 -8.80
C ALA A 110 -0.11 47.86 -8.23
N SER A 111 -0.67 46.68 -7.97
CA SER A 111 -2.03 46.51 -7.48
C SER A 111 -2.14 45.65 -6.24
N SER A 112 -1.38 46.03 -5.20
CA SER A 112 -1.63 45.50 -3.86
C SER A 112 -2.80 46.22 -3.18
N ALA A 113 -3.96 46.14 -3.72
CA ALA A 113 -5.24 46.39 -3.02
C ALA A 113 -6.41 45.81 -3.84
N THR A 114 -7.09 44.84 -3.23
CA THR A 114 -8.37 44.24 -3.58
C THR A 114 -8.37 42.91 -4.30
N SER A 115 -8.58 41.89 -3.46
CA SER A 115 -9.50 40.72 -3.55
C SER A 115 -9.83 40.12 -4.91
N THR A 116 -9.58 38.81 -4.96
CA THR A 116 -10.45 37.70 -5.41
C THR A 116 -10.60 37.41 -6.90
N SER A 117 -10.35 36.21 -7.15
CA SER A 117 -10.88 35.25 -8.12
C SER A 117 -9.89 34.77 -9.18
N PHE A 118 -9.55 33.51 -9.04
CA PHE A 118 -8.86 32.70 -10.05
C PHE A 118 -9.73 32.60 -11.30
N ALA A 119 -9.27 33.20 -12.41
CA ALA A 119 -9.79 32.89 -13.73
C ALA A 119 -8.67 32.27 -14.56
N ILE A 120 -8.91 31.07 -15.04
CA ILE A 120 -8.11 30.32 -15.99
C ILE A 120 -7.98 31.15 -17.29
N PRO A 121 -6.81 31.37 -17.87
CA PRO A 121 -6.69 32.08 -19.13
C PRO A 121 -7.25 31.24 -20.28
N PRO A 122 -8.01 31.82 -21.19
CA PRO A 122 -8.56 31.10 -22.32
C PRO A 122 -7.51 30.87 -23.38
N THR A 123 -7.27 29.60 -23.70
CA THR A 123 -6.58 29.19 -24.91
C THR A 123 -7.30 29.74 -26.12
N SER A 124 -6.62 30.62 -26.85
CA SER A 124 -7.07 31.21 -28.10
C SER A 124 -7.06 30.17 -29.21
N SER A 125 -8.16 30.02 -29.78
CA SER A 125 -8.66 29.82 -31.14
C SER A 125 -9.93 28.95 -31.09
N LYS A 126 -11.01 29.64 -30.93
CA LYS A 126 -12.34 29.08 -31.19
C LYS A 126 -12.44 28.85 -32.71
N MET A 127 -12.05 27.64 -33.15
CA MET A 127 -12.65 27.12 -34.38
C MET A 127 -14.16 27.06 -34.17
N SER A 128 -14.90 27.64 -35.12
CA SER A 128 -16.36 27.64 -35.03
C SER A 128 -16.88 26.20 -35.09
N MET A 129 -17.97 25.91 -34.39
CA MET A 129 -18.63 24.60 -34.46
C MET A 129 -18.94 24.14 -35.90
N GLN A 130 -19.11 25.07 -36.81
CA GLN A 130 -19.32 24.78 -38.23
C GLN A 130 -18.06 24.27 -38.92
N GLU A 131 -16.87 24.77 -38.64
CA GLU A 131 -15.59 24.26 -39.16
C GLU A 131 -15.28 22.88 -38.62
N PHE A 132 -15.65 22.57 -37.38
CA PHE A 132 -15.52 21.25 -36.80
C PHE A 132 -16.46 20.22 -37.45
N GLU A 133 -17.69 20.62 -37.79
CA GLU A 133 -18.63 19.76 -38.50
C GLU A 133 -18.23 19.54 -39.97
N GLU A 134 -17.66 20.56 -40.63
CA GLU A 134 -17.12 20.41 -41.98
C GLU A 134 -15.87 19.51 -42.02
N LEU A 135 -14.97 19.65 -41.07
CA LEU A 135 -13.81 18.73 -40.90
C LEU A 135 -14.29 17.30 -40.63
N ARG A 136 -15.30 17.12 -39.82
CA ARG A 136 -15.90 15.82 -39.52
C ARG A 136 -16.59 15.19 -40.75
N LYS A 137 -17.24 16.01 -41.59
CA LYS A 137 -17.81 15.57 -42.87
C LYS A 137 -16.72 15.25 -43.90
N LYS A 138 -15.63 16.01 -43.95
CA LYS A 138 -14.49 15.72 -44.84
C LYS A 138 -13.75 14.46 -44.42
N LEU A 139 -13.58 14.19 -43.11
CA LEU A 139 -13.02 12.93 -42.60
C LEU A 139 -13.96 11.74 -42.79
N GLY A 140 -15.27 11.94 -42.69
CA GLY A 140 -16.25 10.90 -42.95
C GLY A 140 -16.32 10.43 -44.40
N ASN A 141 -16.00 11.32 -45.37
CA ASN A 141 -16.00 11.00 -46.80
C ASN A 141 -14.69 10.40 -47.31
N VAL A 142 -13.60 10.49 -46.54
CA VAL A 142 -12.30 9.85 -46.90
C VAL A 142 -12.26 8.36 -46.50
N THR A 143 -13.17 7.92 -45.64
CA THR A 143 -13.22 6.54 -45.17
C THR A 143 -14.00 5.58 -46.11
N ALA A 144 -14.56 6.05 -47.23
CA ALA A 144 -15.38 5.24 -48.10
C ALA A 144 -14.67 4.68 -49.34
N SER A 145 -13.40 4.98 -49.62
CA SER A 145 -12.76 4.55 -50.89
C SER A 145 -11.28 4.17 -50.86
N SER A 146 -10.72 3.82 -49.71
CA SER A 146 -9.41 3.16 -49.64
C SER A 146 -9.44 2.07 -48.59
N GLN A 147 -8.96 0.89 -48.94
CA GLN A 147 -8.72 -0.19 -48.02
C GLN A 147 -7.71 0.30 -46.97
N VAL A 148 -8.24 0.87 -45.89
CA VAL A 148 -7.47 1.28 -44.71
C VAL A 148 -7.23 0.04 -43.87
N PRO A 149 -6.00 -0.20 -43.38
CA PRO A 149 -5.73 -1.29 -42.47
C PRO A 149 -6.64 -1.16 -41.24
N GLN A 150 -7.32 -2.22 -40.94
CA GLN A 150 -8.33 -2.36 -39.92
C GLN A 150 -7.85 -1.84 -38.54
N SER A 151 -8.70 -1.15 -37.82
CA SER A 151 -8.43 -0.55 -36.53
C SER A 151 -7.90 -1.54 -35.49
N ALA A 152 -7.22 -1.04 -34.48
CA ALA A 152 -6.63 -1.82 -33.40
C ALA A 152 -7.60 -2.81 -32.71
N GLU A 153 -8.93 -2.54 -32.79
CA GLU A 153 -9.96 -3.47 -32.30
C GLU A 153 -10.13 -4.72 -33.17
N VAL A 154 -9.95 -4.60 -34.46
CA VAL A 154 -10.01 -5.73 -35.38
C VAL A 154 -8.76 -6.59 -35.21
N THR A 155 -7.60 -5.97 -34.98
CA THR A 155 -6.36 -6.67 -34.66
C THR A 155 -6.46 -7.42 -33.33
N ARG A 156 -7.07 -6.80 -32.29
CA ARG A 156 -7.38 -7.47 -31.01
C ARG A 156 -8.38 -8.64 -31.19
N LYS A 157 -9.36 -8.51 -32.08
CA LYS A 157 -10.33 -9.56 -32.35
C LYS A 157 -9.66 -10.72 -33.10
N MET A 158 -8.79 -10.44 -34.06
CA MET A 158 -7.99 -11.45 -34.76
C MET A 158 -7.01 -12.18 -33.84
N LEU A 159 -6.42 -11.49 -32.88
CA LEU A 159 -5.54 -12.07 -31.84
C LEU A 159 -6.32 -12.98 -30.89
N ARG A 160 -7.55 -12.61 -30.46
CA ARG A 160 -8.41 -13.47 -29.66
C ARG A 160 -8.91 -14.68 -30.42
N ASP A 161 -9.26 -14.51 -31.69
CA ASP A 161 -9.71 -15.63 -32.56
C ASP A 161 -8.56 -16.59 -32.89
N ARG A 162 -7.30 -16.14 -32.92
CA ARG A 162 -6.11 -17.00 -32.98
C ARG A 162 -5.93 -17.89 -31.76
N HIS A 163 -6.19 -17.35 -30.56
CA HIS A 163 -6.10 -18.13 -29.33
C HIS A 163 -7.19 -19.19 -29.20
N ASN A 164 -8.36 -19.01 -29.84
CA ASN A 164 -9.49 -19.94 -29.75
C ASN A 164 -9.58 -20.98 -30.86
N LYS A 165 -8.83 -20.84 -31.96
CA LYS A 165 -8.77 -21.87 -33.01
C LYS A 165 -7.65 -22.85 -32.74
N LYS A 166 -7.94 -23.88 -31.97
CA LYS A 166 -7.19 -25.15 -31.95
C LYS A 166 -7.40 -25.87 -33.27
N ASN A 167 -6.58 -25.57 -34.29
CA ASN A 167 -6.40 -26.44 -35.44
C ASN A 167 -4.99 -27.01 -35.43
N PRO A 168 -4.79 -28.33 -35.33
CA PRO A 168 -3.49 -28.96 -35.13
C PRO A 168 -2.63 -29.13 -36.38
N THR A 169 -2.95 -28.48 -37.51
CA THR A 169 -2.34 -28.81 -38.82
C THR A 169 -1.61 -27.68 -39.57
N GLN A 170 -1.43 -26.48 -38.93
CA GLN A 170 -0.52 -25.52 -39.51
C GLN A 170 0.47 -25.06 -38.45
N PRO A 171 1.80 -25.16 -38.67
CA PRO A 171 2.80 -24.59 -37.77
C PRO A 171 2.57 -23.08 -37.76
N ASN A 172 2.32 -22.51 -36.54
CA ASN A 172 2.29 -21.07 -36.41
C ASN A 172 3.65 -20.53 -36.83
N PRO A 173 3.74 -19.59 -37.77
CA PRO A 173 5.03 -18.97 -38.10
C PRO A 173 5.58 -18.29 -36.84
N VAL A 174 6.74 -18.76 -36.39
CA VAL A 174 7.44 -18.25 -35.23
C VAL A 174 8.04 -16.86 -35.52
N PHE A 175 8.24 -16.54 -36.78
CA PHE A 175 8.67 -15.26 -37.28
C PHE A 175 7.55 -14.54 -38.03
N PRO A 176 7.57 -13.18 -38.10
CA PRO A 176 6.71 -12.45 -39.00
C PRO A 176 6.87 -12.96 -40.45
N ASN A 177 5.77 -13.02 -41.22
CA ASN A 177 5.80 -13.58 -42.60
C ASN A 177 6.87 -12.96 -43.48
N TRP A 178 7.23 -11.70 -43.28
CA TRP A 178 8.29 -11.02 -44.05
C TRP A 178 9.68 -11.67 -43.89
N VAL A 179 9.93 -12.40 -42.80
CA VAL A 179 11.18 -13.12 -42.59
C VAL A 179 11.29 -14.32 -43.51
N TYR A 180 10.15 -14.95 -43.82
CA TYR A 180 10.09 -16.14 -44.70
C TYR A 180 9.94 -15.76 -46.18
N ASP A 181 9.34 -14.60 -46.45
CA ASP A 181 9.03 -14.16 -47.81
C ASP A 181 10.11 -13.29 -48.46
N ARG A 182 11.32 -13.24 -47.89
CA ARG A 182 12.43 -12.43 -48.42
C ARG A 182 13.45 -13.28 -49.23
N PRO A 183 13.28 -13.47 -50.53
CA PRO A 183 14.30 -14.14 -51.36
C PRO A 183 15.64 -13.41 -51.35
N ALA A 184 15.64 -12.09 -51.01
CA ALA A 184 16.85 -11.26 -50.92
C ALA A 184 17.74 -11.51 -49.70
N LEU A 185 17.29 -12.39 -48.75
CA LEU A 185 18.09 -12.75 -47.57
C LEU A 185 18.80 -14.11 -47.71
N ILE A 186 18.84 -14.68 -48.91
CA ILE A 186 19.61 -15.86 -49.26
C ILE A 186 20.99 -15.37 -49.76
N GLY A 187 22.07 -16.01 -49.31
CA GLY A 187 23.42 -15.65 -49.70
C GLY A 187 23.68 -15.62 -51.19
N ASP A 188 22.98 -16.45 -51.97
CA ASP A 188 23.02 -16.50 -53.46
C ASP A 188 22.61 -15.19 -54.14
N PHE A 189 21.87 -14.32 -53.49
CA PHE A 189 21.52 -12.99 -53.99
C PHE A 189 22.73 -12.05 -54.23
N ILE A 190 23.77 -12.20 -53.39
CA ILE A 190 24.96 -11.33 -53.44
C ILE A 190 26.01 -11.86 -54.43
N THR A 191 26.06 -13.16 -54.59
CA THR A 191 27.06 -13.80 -55.51
C THR A 191 26.67 -13.72 -56.98
N GLY A 192 25.59 -13.02 -57.36
CA GLY A 192 25.20 -12.73 -58.71
C GLY A 192 24.66 -13.94 -59.47
N ALA A 193 23.38 -14.10 -59.38
CA ALA A 193 22.54 -14.76 -60.33
C ALA A 193 22.94 -16.18 -60.70
N THR A 194 22.30 -17.13 -60.09
CA THR A 194 22.02 -18.38 -60.78
C THR A 194 21.14 -18.08 -61.99
N PRO A 195 21.57 -18.28 -63.19
CA PRO A 195 20.72 -18.17 -64.38
C PRO A 195 19.58 -19.20 -64.26
N ALA A 196 18.35 -18.77 -64.45
CA ALA A 196 17.18 -19.63 -64.55
C ALA A 196 17.46 -20.72 -65.62
N GLY A 197 17.84 -21.92 -65.18
CA GLY A 197 18.25 -23.03 -66.07
C GLY A 197 19.61 -23.59 -65.67
N GLY A 198 20.00 -23.41 -64.42
CA GLY A 198 21.30 -23.83 -63.92
C GLY A 198 21.50 -25.33 -63.93
N ASP A 199 22.67 -25.70 -64.38
CA ASP A 199 23.25 -27.03 -64.22
C ASP A 199 23.15 -27.51 -62.78
N PRO A 200 23.09 -28.84 -62.56
CA PRO A 200 23.05 -29.39 -61.21
C PRO A 200 24.24 -28.85 -60.42
N THR A 201 23.95 -28.12 -59.36
CA THR A 201 24.95 -27.51 -58.45
C THR A 201 25.97 -28.54 -58.10
N VAL A 202 27.24 -28.30 -58.53
CA VAL A 202 28.37 -29.12 -58.20
C VAL A 202 28.43 -29.21 -56.67
N ALA A 203 28.32 -30.43 -56.14
CA ALA A 203 28.36 -30.64 -54.68
C ALA A 203 29.69 -30.09 -54.15
N ILE A 204 29.64 -29.28 -53.10
CA ILE A 204 30.79 -28.58 -52.52
C ILE A 204 31.96 -29.51 -52.19
N GLY A 205 31.63 -30.80 -51.84
CA GLY A 205 32.63 -31.85 -51.58
C GLY A 205 33.49 -32.26 -52.76
N THR A 206 33.18 -31.84 -54.00
CA THR A 206 33.98 -32.11 -55.20
C THR A 206 35.03 -31.06 -55.45
N LEU A 207 35.00 -29.94 -54.73
CA LEU A 207 35.94 -28.85 -54.85
C LEU A 207 37.23 -29.12 -54.02
N PRO A 208 38.35 -28.55 -54.39
CA PRO A 208 39.58 -28.65 -53.59
C PRO A 208 39.37 -27.93 -52.23
N LEU A 209 39.99 -28.42 -51.15
CA LEU A 209 39.90 -27.93 -49.80
C LEU A 209 39.96 -26.41 -49.64
N PRO A 210 40.88 -25.62 -50.28
CA PRO A 210 40.90 -24.18 -50.17
C PRO A 210 39.68 -23.49 -50.78
N ALA A 211 39.06 -24.08 -51.80
CA ALA A 211 37.85 -23.55 -52.42
C ALA A 211 36.62 -23.84 -51.54
N GLN A 212 36.56 -25.04 -50.93
CA GLN A 212 35.52 -25.36 -49.94
C GLN A 212 35.59 -24.40 -48.76
N GLU A 213 36.79 -24.10 -48.24
CA GLU A 213 36.98 -23.19 -47.13
C GLU A 213 36.48 -21.77 -47.46
N GLN A 214 36.82 -21.23 -48.65
CA GLN A 214 36.33 -19.93 -49.05
C GLN A 214 34.81 -19.85 -49.18
N ALA A 215 34.19 -20.82 -49.82
CA ALA A 215 32.76 -20.87 -49.98
C ALA A 215 32.03 -20.92 -48.62
N LEU A 216 32.58 -21.71 -47.70
CA LEU A 216 32.00 -21.81 -46.34
C LEU A 216 32.19 -20.58 -45.50
N VAL A 217 33.30 -19.83 -45.67
CA VAL A 217 33.51 -18.56 -44.99
C VAL A 217 32.49 -17.54 -45.48
N ASP A 218 32.20 -17.48 -46.79
CA ASP A 218 31.15 -16.64 -47.37
C ASP A 218 29.79 -16.99 -46.73
N ASP A 219 29.39 -18.26 -46.75
CA ASP A 219 28.13 -18.73 -46.18
C ASP A 219 28.05 -18.42 -44.67
N LEU A 220 29.12 -18.69 -43.91
CA LEU A 220 29.13 -18.45 -42.47
C LEU A 220 28.92 -16.99 -42.13
N LEU A 221 29.45 -16.02 -42.90
CA LEU A 221 29.20 -14.61 -42.64
C LEU A 221 27.71 -14.24 -42.76
N PHE A 222 26.94 -14.89 -43.66
CA PHE A 222 25.51 -14.71 -43.76
C PHE A 222 24.78 -15.43 -42.61
N VAL A 223 25.15 -16.68 -42.33
CA VAL A 223 24.57 -17.51 -41.29
C VAL A 223 24.73 -16.86 -39.88
N LEU A 224 25.87 -16.22 -39.62
CA LEU A 224 26.13 -15.49 -38.39
C LEU A 224 25.17 -14.32 -38.15
N ILE A 225 24.59 -13.74 -39.23
CA ILE A 225 23.51 -12.74 -39.14
C ILE A 225 22.11 -13.34 -39.24
N GLY A 226 22.01 -14.67 -39.21
CA GLY A 226 20.74 -15.37 -39.23
C GLY A 226 20.12 -15.56 -40.62
N VAL A 227 20.88 -15.27 -41.69
CA VAL A 227 20.46 -15.48 -43.08
C VAL A 227 20.91 -16.86 -43.55
N ASP A 228 20.10 -17.52 -44.33
CA ASP A 228 20.45 -18.84 -44.91
C ASP A 228 21.55 -18.72 -45.94
N GLY A 229 22.57 -19.55 -45.82
CA GLY A 229 23.61 -19.70 -46.81
C GLY A 229 23.21 -20.67 -47.92
N ARG A 230 24.12 -20.88 -48.88
CA ARG A 230 23.93 -21.82 -49.95
C ARG A 230 24.18 -23.28 -49.51
N ASP A 231 25.29 -23.52 -48.83
CA ASP A 231 25.77 -24.79 -48.36
C ASP A 231 25.43 -25.07 -46.89
N ILE A 232 25.00 -24.01 -46.17
CA ILE A 232 24.52 -24.06 -44.78
C ILE A 232 23.07 -23.58 -44.74
N THR A 233 22.13 -24.47 -44.53
CA THR A 233 20.71 -24.20 -44.55
C THR A 233 20.11 -24.27 -43.13
N ALA A 234 19.12 -23.43 -42.85
CA ALA A 234 18.39 -23.53 -41.62
C ALA A 234 17.34 -24.64 -41.67
N GLN A 235 17.23 -25.36 -40.56
CA GLN A 235 16.11 -26.31 -40.43
C GLN A 235 14.79 -25.56 -40.28
N PRO A 236 13.68 -26.06 -40.83
CA PRO A 236 12.37 -25.49 -40.62
C PRO A 236 11.99 -25.57 -39.14
N VAL A 237 11.63 -24.44 -38.54
CA VAL A 237 11.32 -24.33 -37.10
C VAL A 237 9.87 -24.70 -36.88
N LEU A 238 9.63 -25.73 -36.11
CA LEU A 238 8.31 -26.13 -35.62
C LEU A 238 8.05 -25.45 -34.24
N GLY A 239 7.19 -24.43 -34.24
CA GLY A 239 6.83 -23.73 -33.00
C GLY A 239 7.89 -22.79 -32.48
N ARG A 240 8.00 -22.67 -31.12
CA ARG A 240 8.96 -21.78 -30.43
C ARG A 240 10.36 -22.39 -30.22
N GLN A 241 10.76 -23.31 -31.07
CA GLN A 241 12.09 -23.93 -30.99
C GLN A 241 13.19 -22.98 -31.50
N ASN A 242 14.40 -23.21 -31.06
CA ASN A 242 15.57 -22.49 -31.55
C ASN A 242 15.87 -22.92 -32.97
N ARG A 243 16.20 -21.94 -33.81
CA ARG A 243 16.61 -22.20 -35.20
C ARG A 243 17.95 -22.92 -35.18
N SER A 244 18.04 -24.07 -35.84
CA SER A 244 19.28 -24.82 -36.01
C SER A 244 19.71 -24.82 -37.49
N PHE A 245 21.03 -24.86 -37.71
CA PHE A 245 21.60 -24.84 -39.04
C PHE A 245 22.25 -26.19 -39.33
N ILE A 246 22.07 -26.67 -40.54
CA ILE A 246 22.67 -27.94 -41.05
C ILE A 246 23.64 -27.61 -42.16
N VAL A 247 24.76 -28.29 -42.12
CA VAL A 247 25.83 -28.20 -43.11
C VAL A 247 25.64 -29.33 -44.12
N ASP A 248 25.94 -29.08 -45.38
CA ASP A 248 25.93 -30.10 -46.45
C ASP A 248 26.75 -31.34 -46.03
N PRO A 249 26.18 -32.55 -46.13
CA PRO A 249 26.84 -33.79 -45.74
C PRO A 249 28.08 -34.14 -46.60
N THR A 250 28.22 -33.56 -47.79
CA THR A 250 29.28 -33.90 -48.78
C THR A 250 30.63 -33.25 -48.45
N LEU A 251 30.69 -32.36 -47.46
CA LEU A 251 31.90 -31.64 -47.02
C LEU A 251 32.94 -32.54 -46.36
N ASP A 252 34.19 -32.13 -46.43
CA ASP A 252 35.31 -32.76 -45.71
C ASP A 252 35.04 -32.74 -44.18
N MET A 253 35.27 -33.86 -43.51
CA MET A 253 34.98 -34.07 -42.12
C MET A 253 35.67 -33.05 -41.20
N SER A 254 36.92 -32.65 -41.51
CA SER A 254 37.71 -31.70 -40.73
C SER A 254 37.11 -30.29 -40.79
N VAL A 255 36.70 -29.87 -41.94
CA VAL A 255 36.10 -28.54 -42.18
C VAL A 255 34.69 -28.49 -41.57
N LYS A 256 33.90 -29.57 -41.75
CA LYS A 256 32.58 -29.73 -41.21
C LYS A 256 32.56 -29.62 -39.69
N GLU A 257 33.50 -30.25 -38.99
CA GLU A 257 33.59 -30.22 -37.54
C GLU A 257 33.90 -28.79 -37.04
N LEU A 258 34.76 -28.04 -37.72
CA LEU A 258 35.07 -26.66 -37.36
C LEU A 258 33.86 -25.75 -37.59
N VAL A 259 33.12 -25.91 -38.67
CA VAL A 259 31.89 -25.18 -38.94
C VAL A 259 30.85 -25.48 -37.86
N ASN A 260 30.65 -26.74 -37.50
CA ASN A 260 29.71 -27.14 -36.46
C ASN A 260 30.00 -26.48 -35.10
N ARG A 261 31.27 -26.13 -34.80
CA ARG A 261 31.62 -25.39 -33.62
C ARG A 261 31.24 -23.89 -33.68
N ILE A 262 31.13 -23.32 -34.88
CA ILE A 262 30.75 -21.92 -35.11
C ILE A 262 29.23 -21.75 -35.13
N LEU A 263 28.50 -22.71 -35.71
CA LEU A 263 27.04 -22.64 -35.92
C LEU A 263 26.19 -22.34 -34.69
N PRO A 264 26.53 -22.76 -33.46
CA PRO A 264 25.76 -22.39 -32.26
C PRO A 264 25.59 -20.91 -32.09
N VAL A 265 26.59 -20.10 -32.50
CA VAL A 265 26.50 -18.62 -32.38
C VAL A 265 25.38 -18.08 -33.27
N ALA A 266 25.21 -18.62 -34.47
CA ALA A 266 24.14 -18.23 -35.38
C ALA A 266 22.75 -18.60 -34.81
N SER A 267 22.64 -19.75 -34.17
CA SER A 267 21.40 -20.18 -33.47
C SER A 267 21.10 -19.26 -32.29
N TYR A 268 22.10 -18.86 -31.54
CA TYR A 268 21.94 -17.87 -30.43
C TYR A 268 21.51 -16.52 -30.96
N TYR A 269 22.16 -16.01 -32.02
CA TYR A 269 21.79 -14.77 -32.67
C TYR A 269 20.33 -14.79 -33.13
N SER A 270 19.89 -15.84 -33.81
CA SER A 270 18.51 -15.96 -34.26
C SER A 270 17.51 -15.96 -33.10
N THR A 271 17.84 -16.61 -31.98
CA THR A 271 17.02 -16.65 -30.78
C THR A 271 16.90 -15.27 -30.12
N ILE A 272 18.02 -14.54 -30.01
CA ILE A 272 18.05 -13.19 -29.41
C ILE A 272 17.29 -12.21 -30.31
N THR A 273 17.49 -12.24 -31.61
CA THR A 273 16.81 -11.37 -32.58
C THR A 273 15.32 -11.58 -32.54
N ARG A 274 14.84 -12.83 -32.56
CA ARG A 274 13.43 -13.16 -32.41
C ARG A 274 12.87 -12.59 -31.13
N PHE A 275 13.53 -12.85 -29.99
CA PHE A 275 13.11 -12.35 -28.69
C PHE A 275 13.01 -10.82 -28.66
N THR A 276 14.01 -10.11 -29.19
CA THR A 276 14.02 -8.65 -29.22
C THR A 276 12.95 -8.06 -30.12
N GLU A 277 12.53 -8.75 -31.17
CA GLU A 277 11.45 -8.33 -32.06
C GLU A 277 10.07 -8.63 -31.49
N GLU A 278 9.87 -9.81 -30.92
CA GLU A 278 8.60 -10.20 -30.28
C GLU A 278 8.32 -9.35 -29.02
N LYS A 279 9.26 -9.25 -28.10
CA LYS A 279 9.06 -8.58 -26.80
C LYS A 279 9.15 -7.05 -26.88
N TRP A 280 9.36 -6.49 -28.07
CA TRP A 280 9.23 -5.05 -28.32
C TRP A 280 7.76 -4.60 -28.44
N SER A 281 6.81 -5.51 -28.59
CA SER A 281 5.41 -5.13 -28.71
C SER A 281 4.86 -4.57 -27.40
N PHE A 282 3.86 -3.71 -27.50
CA PHE A 282 3.23 -3.00 -26.38
C PHE A 282 2.73 -3.94 -25.26
N GLU A 283 2.41 -5.18 -25.57
CA GLU A 283 1.81 -6.14 -24.65
C GLU A 283 2.77 -6.63 -23.54
N TYR A 284 4.08 -6.47 -23.73
CA TYR A 284 5.09 -7.08 -22.84
C TYR A 284 5.69 -6.15 -21.79
N GLY A 285 5.29 -4.89 -21.76
CA GLY A 285 5.64 -3.94 -20.70
C GLY A 285 6.99 -3.24 -20.86
N GLN A 286 7.23 -2.23 -20.01
CA GLN A 286 8.40 -1.37 -20.09
C GLN A 286 9.70 -2.06 -19.67
N VAL A 287 9.64 -2.99 -18.70
CA VAL A 287 10.82 -3.73 -18.24
C VAL A 287 11.38 -4.59 -19.36
N ASN A 288 10.54 -5.28 -20.10
CA ASN A 288 10.95 -6.08 -21.24
C ASN A 288 11.43 -5.19 -22.40
N HIS A 289 10.82 -4.01 -22.62
CA HIS A 289 11.32 -3.03 -23.60
C HIS A 289 12.74 -2.54 -23.25
N ALA A 290 13.01 -2.23 -21.99
CA ALA A 290 14.33 -1.84 -21.56
C ALA A 290 15.36 -2.96 -21.70
N LEU A 291 14.96 -4.20 -21.36
CA LEU A 291 15.79 -5.39 -21.55
C LEU A 291 16.12 -5.61 -23.04
N THR A 292 15.13 -5.56 -23.92
CA THR A 292 15.35 -5.75 -25.36
C THR A 292 16.17 -4.63 -25.96
N ALA A 293 16.03 -3.38 -25.48
CA ALA A 293 16.88 -2.27 -25.90
C ALA A 293 18.36 -2.47 -25.50
N ALA A 294 18.60 -2.95 -24.27
CA ALA A 294 19.95 -3.30 -23.83
C ALA A 294 20.56 -4.44 -24.64
N MET A 295 19.78 -5.51 -24.90
CA MET A 295 20.22 -6.60 -25.77
C MET A 295 20.53 -6.12 -27.18
N ARG A 296 19.70 -5.24 -27.78
CA ARG A 296 19.98 -4.66 -29.10
C ARG A 296 21.28 -3.86 -29.13
N THR A 297 21.64 -3.19 -28.07
CA THR A 297 22.91 -2.46 -27.98
C THR A 297 24.09 -3.42 -28.06
N LEU A 298 24.03 -4.54 -27.33
CA LEU A 298 25.06 -5.60 -27.41
C LEU A 298 25.07 -6.29 -28.78
N MET A 299 23.91 -6.49 -29.38
CA MET A 299 23.81 -7.07 -30.72
C MET A 299 24.41 -6.16 -31.80
N LYS A 300 24.37 -4.82 -31.65
CA LYS A 300 25.07 -3.89 -32.53
C LYS A 300 26.57 -4.08 -32.47
N GLU A 301 27.13 -4.28 -31.30
CA GLU A 301 28.58 -4.55 -31.16
C GLU A 301 28.96 -5.87 -31.82
N TYR A 302 28.13 -6.90 -31.69
CA TYR A 302 28.31 -8.15 -32.42
C TYR A 302 28.27 -7.97 -33.95
N LEU A 303 27.29 -7.20 -34.46
CA LEU A 303 27.19 -6.91 -35.90
C LEU A 303 28.40 -6.13 -36.43
N ILE A 304 28.97 -5.21 -35.62
CA ILE A 304 30.22 -4.51 -35.96
C ILE A 304 31.38 -5.52 -36.11
N LEU A 305 31.45 -6.50 -35.18
CA LEU A 305 32.47 -7.57 -35.29
C LEU A 305 32.31 -8.36 -36.61
N VAL A 306 31.07 -8.76 -36.96
CA VAL A 306 30.81 -9.51 -38.21
C VAL A 306 31.14 -8.69 -39.43
N THR A 307 30.86 -7.39 -39.46
CA THR A 307 31.24 -6.50 -40.56
C THR A 307 32.76 -6.31 -40.69
N GLN A 308 33.49 -6.30 -39.58
CA GLN A 308 34.98 -6.32 -39.60
C GLN A 308 35.51 -7.64 -40.17
N LEU A 309 34.90 -8.78 -39.83
CA LEU A 309 35.28 -10.08 -40.39
C LEU A 309 34.99 -10.15 -41.89
N GLU A 310 33.84 -9.60 -42.33
CA GLU A 310 33.54 -9.48 -43.77
C GLU A 310 34.61 -8.64 -44.50
N HIS A 311 35.02 -7.54 -43.91
CA HIS A 311 36.07 -6.71 -44.50
C HIS A 311 37.41 -7.48 -44.65
N LEU A 312 37.80 -8.25 -43.60
CA LEU A 312 38.99 -9.11 -43.67
C LEU A 312 38.84 -10.20 -44.72
N HIS A 313 37.64 -10.75 -44.88
CA HIS A 313 37.36 -11.74 -45.94
C HIS A 313 37.47 -11.17 -47.33
N ARG A 314 36.94 -9.99 -47.58
CA ARG A 314 37.09 -9.27 -48.86
C ARG A 314 38.54 -8.92 -49.19
N GLN A 315 39.41 -8.78 -48.19
CA GLN A 315 40.85 -8.62 -48.37
C GLN A 315 41.59 -9.95 -48.62
N GLY A 316 40.91 -11.09 -48.58
CA GLY A 316 41.49 -12.41 -48.72
C GLY A 316 42.39 -12.85 -47.56
N MET A 317 42.26 -12.18 -46.42
CA MET A 317 43.09 -12.43 -45.22
C MET A 317 42.40 -13.33 -44.19
N LEU A 318 41.13 -13.68 -44.36
CA LEU A 318 40.33 -14.44 -43.43
C LEU A 318 40.32 -15.94 -43.83
N SER A 319 40.79 -16.83 -42.93
CA SER A 319 40.64 -18.27 -43.01
C SER A 319 39.61 -18.76 -42.03
N LEU A 320 39.06 -19.98 -42.17
CA LEU A 320 38.09 -20.55 -41.27
C LEU A 320 38.62 -20.65 -39.83
N GLN A 321 39.93 -20.94 -39.64
CA GLN A 321 40.56 -20.96 -38.33
C GLN A 321 40.65 -19.58 -37.70
N LYS A 322 40.97 -18.52 -38.52
CA LYS A 322 40.95 -17.14 -38.02
C LYS A 322 39.55 -16.68 -37.69
N LEU A 323 38.53 -17.07 -38.48
CA LEU A 323 37.11 -16.79 -38.17
C LEU A 323 36.76 -17.38 -36.82
N TRP A 324 37.07 -18.63 -36.56
CA TRP A 324 36.86 -19.27 -35.26
C TRP A 324 37.56 -18.49 -34.11
N PHE A 325 38.80 -18.13 -34.28
CA PHE A 325 39.57 -17.39 -33.28
C PHE A 325 38.89 -16.07 -32.86
N TYR A 326 38.37 -15.32 -33.85
CA TYR A 326 37.68 -14.06 -33.55
C TYR A 326 36.29 -14.23 -32.96
N ILE A 327 35.56 -15.30 -33.28
CA ILE A 327 34.20 -15.56 -32.78
C ILE A 327 34.23 -16.24 -31.42
N GLN A 328 35.22 -17.02 -31.09
CA GLN A 328 35.30 -17.78 -29.84
C GLN A 328 35.02 -16.92 -28.58
N PRO A 329 35.58 -15.71 -28.40
CA PRO A 329 35.28 -14.89 -27.21
C PRO A 329 33.82 -14.48 -27.09
N THR A 330 33.13 -14.28 -28.22
CA THR A 330 31.72 -13.84 -28.23
C THR A 330 30.74 -14.97 -28.03
N MET A 331 31.15 -16.22 -28.21
CA MET A 331 30.29 -17.39 -28.11
C MET A 331 29.61 -17.47 -26.72
N ARG A 332 30.41 -17.29 -25.65
CA ARG A 332 29.89 -17.36 -24.28
C ARG A 332 28.88 -16.26 -23.99
N THR A 333 29.14 -15.05 -24.44
CA THR A 333 28.21 -13.91 -24.30
C THR A 333 26.89 -14.18 -25.01
N MET A 334 26.96 -14.67 -26.26
CA MET A 334 25.78 -15.01 -27.05
C MET A 334 24.97 -16.16 -26.44
N GLU A 335 25.64 -17.17 -25.90
CA GLU A 335 25.03 -18.27 -25.18
C GLU A 335 24.23 -17.79 -23.97
N ILE A 336 24.81 -16.92 -23.15
CA ILE A 336 24.16 -16.35 -21.96
C ILE A 336 22.94 -15.51 -22.36
N LEU A 337 23.09 -14.63 -23.36
CA LEU A 337 22.00 -13.80 -23.87
C LEU A 337 20.83 -14.67 -24.40
N ALA A 338 21.14 -15.69 -25.18
CA ALA A 338 20.14 -16.63 -25.70
C ALA A 338 19.45 -17.44 -24.59
N SER A 339 20.22 -17.84 -23.58
CA SER A 339 19.69 -18.53 -22.40
C SER A 339 18.72 -17.64 -21.61
N ILE A 340 19.06 -16.34 -21.40
CA ILE A 340 18.17 -15.38 -20.73
C ILE A 340 16.93 -15.16 -21.57
N ALA A 341 17.07 -14.88 -22.88
CA ALA A 341 15.95 -14.68 -23.79
C ALA A 341 14.99 -15.88 -23.78
N SER A 342 15.52 -17.10 -23.88
CA SER A 342 14.72 -18.33 -23.83
C SER A 342 14.04 -18.54 -22.48
N SER A 343 14.67 -18.15 -21.38
CA SER A 343 14.09 -18.30 -20.03
C SER A 343 12.94 -17.31 -19.81
N VAL A 344 13.08 -16.05 -20.26
CA VAL A 344 12.02 -15.04 -20.19
C VAL A 344 10.85 -15.42 -21.08
N ASP A 345 11.13 -15.94 -22.29
CA ASP A 345 10.09 -16.33 -23.23
C ASP A 345 9.29 -17.57 -22.76
N LYS A 346 9.97 -18.60 -22.25
CA LYS A 346 9.34 -19.80 -21.69
C LYS A 346 8.50 -19.51 -20.44
N GLY A 347 8.96 -18.60 -19.59
CA GLY A 347 8.28 -18.21 -18.36
C GLY A 347 7.17 -17.19 -18.56
N ASP A 348 7.03 -16.65 -19.79
CA ASP A 348 6.18 -15.48 -20.08
C ASP A 348 6.28 -14.38 -19.02
N CYS A 349 7.54 -14.11 -18.62
CA CYS A 349 7.85 -13.21 -17.52
C CYS A 349 7.59 -11.76 -17.93
N MET A 350 6.93 -11.00 -17.03
CA MET A 350 6.65 -9.59 -17.20
C MET A 350 7.04 -8.81 -15.93
N GLY A 351 7.51 -7.56 -16.09
CA GLY A 351 7.77 -6.66 -14.99
C GLY A 351 8.67 -7.26 -13.88
N GLY A 352 8.14 -7.36 -12.67
CA GLY A 352 8.88 -7.87 -11.50
C GLY A 352 9.41 -9.30 -11.64
N SER A 353 8.71 -10.18 -12.35
CA SER A 353 9.16 -11.56 -12.59
C SER A 353 10.37 -11.63 -13.52
N THR A 354 10.44 -10.75 -14.52
CA THR A 354 11.63 -10.63 -15.39
C THR A 354 12.84 -10.15 -14.57
N LEU A 355 12.65 -9.17 -13.71
CA LEU A 355 13.70 -8.68 -12.81
C LEU A 355 14.17 -9.74 -11.81
N SER A 356 13.27 -10.55 -11.29
CA SER A 356 13.59 -11.68 -10.41
C SER A 356 14.47 -12.70 -11.13
N LEU A 357 14.09 -13.09 -12.36
CA LEU A 357 14.85 -14.03 -13.18
C LEU A 357 16.27 -13.49 -13.47
N LEU A 358 16.39 -12.20 -13.83
CA LEU A 358 17.69 -11.59 -14.10
C LEU A 358 18.56 -11.50 -12.84
N HIS A 359 17.96 -11.17 -11.70
CA HIS A 359 18.65 -11.15 -10.40
C HIS A 359 19.18 -12.54 -10.03
N ASP A 360 18.33 -13.57 -10.13
CA ASP A 360 18.73 -14.96 -9.82
C ASP A 360 19.82 -15.45 -10.76
N ARG A 361 19.76 -15.09 -12.04
CA ARG A 361 20.85 -15.39 -13.00
C ARG A 361 22.15 -14.68 -12.63
N THR A 362 22.09 -13.40 -12.26
CA THR A 362 23.27 -12.64 -11.80
C THR A 362 23.91 -13.29 -10.57
N PHE A 363 23.08 -13.86 -9.68
CA PHE A 363 23.55 -14.55 -8.50
C PHE A 363 24.16 -15.92 -8.83
N ASN A 364 23.55 -16.66 -9.75
CA ASN A 364 24.02 -17.99 -10.15
C ASN A 364 25.37 -17.94 -10.87
N TYR A 365 25.71 -16.83 -11.56
CA TYR A 365 27.01 -16.65 -12.23
C TYR A 365 28.10 -16.06 -11.32
N THR A 366 28.03 -16.21 -10.02
CA THR A 366 29.02 -15.66 -9.09
C THR A 366 30.47 -16.13 -9.36
N GLY A 367 30.63 -17.30 -9.95
CA GLY A 367 31.95 -17.85 -10.31
C GLY A 367 32.50 -17.38 -11.69
N ASP A 368 31.66 -16.78 -12.54
CA ASP A 368 32.03 -16.26 -13.85
C ASP A 368 31.84 -14.76 -13.87
N SER A 369 32.94 -13.99 -13.67
CA SER A 369 32.89 -12.54 -13.56
C SER A 369 32.34 -11.84 -14.81
N GLN A 370 32.68 -12.34 -15.99
CA GLN A 370 32.22 -11.77 -17.26
C GLN A 370 30.72 -12.00 -17.45
N ALA A 371 30.23 -13.20 -17.17
CA ALA A 371 28.82 -13.52 -17.19
C ALA A 371 28.04 -12.71 -16.16
N GLN A 372 28.58 -12.53 -14.95
CA GLN A 372 27.98 -11.75 -13.89
C GLN A 372 27.88 -10.26 -14.27
N GLU A 373 28.92 -9.67 -14.84
CA GLU A 373 28.92 -8.28 -15.31
C GLU A 373 27.90 -8.05 -16.43
N LEU A 374 27.82 -8.99 -17.38
CA LEU A 374 26.80 -8.95 -18.44
C LEU A 374 25.37 -9.01 -17.86
N CYS A 375 25.10 -9.97 -16.99
CA CYS A 375 23.80 -10.09 -16.33
C CYS A 375 23.50 -8.86 -15.47
N LEU A 376 24.48 -8.31 -14.76
CA LEU A 376 24.34 -7.07 -13.97
C LEU A 376 23.99 -5.86 -14.87
N TYR A 377 24.66 -5.74 -16.02
CA TYR A 377 24.34 -4.70 -16.99
C TYR A 377 22.90 -4.79 -17.48
N LEU A 378 22.46 -6.00 -17.85
CA LEU A 378 21.08 -6.24 -18.28
C LEU A 378 20.07 -5.97 -17.17
N THR A 379 20.37 -6.39 -15.95
CA THR A 379 19.51 -6.16 -14.79
C THR A 379 19.39 -4.66 -14.48
N LYS A 380 20.51 -3.92 -14.51
CA LYS A 380 20.50 -2.46 -14.35
C LYS A 380 19.64 -1.77 -15.41
N ALA A 381 19.84 -2.13 -16.67
CA ALA A 381 19.07 -1.54 -17.77
C ALA A 381 17.57 -1.86 -17.66
N ALA A 382 17.22 -3.10 -17.34
CA ALA A 382 15.83 -3.54 -17.20
C ALA A 382 15.13 -2.97 -15.96
N SER A 383 15.87 -2.67 -14.89
CA SER A 383 15.31 -2.15 -13.65
C SER A 383 14.95 -0.67 -13.70
N VAL A 384 15.51 0.12 -14.62
CA VAL A 384 15.28 1.57 -14.71
C VAL A 384 13.80 1.94 -14.75
N PRO A 385 12.97 1.42 -15.67
CA PRO A 385 11.56 1.80 -15.72
C PRO A 385 10.78 1.37 -14.49
N TYR A 386 11.11 0.23 -13.90
CA TYR A 386 10.49 -0.24 -12.66
C TYR A 386 10.83 0.68 -11.48
N PHE A 387 12.08 1.10 -11.38
CA PHE A 387 12.52 2.03 -10.35
C PHE A 387 11.99 3.44 -10.55
N GLU A 388 11.77 3.90 -11.77
CA GLU A 388 11.08 5.18 -12.02
C GLU A 388 9.65 5.17 -11.44
N ILE A 389 8.92 4.05 -11.55
CA ILE A 389 7.60 3.91 -10.93
C ILE A 389 7.74 3.85 -9.40
N LEU A 390 8.71 3.08 -8.89
CA LEU A 390 9.00 2.98 -7.47
C LEU A 390 9.34 4.34 -6.85
N GLU A 391 10.20 5.13 -7.50
CA GLU A 391 10.57 6.47 -7.07
C GLU A 391 9.36 7.40 -6.93
N LYS A 392 8.49 7.42 -7.94
CA LYS A 392 7.25 8.21 -7.89
C LYS A 392 6.36 7.79 -6.73
N TRP A 393 6.31 6.49 -6.45
CA TRP A 393 5.54 5.94 -5.35
C TRP A 393 6.13 6.29 -3.98
N ILE A 394 7.44 6.08 -3.76
CA ILE A 394 8.09 6.31 -2.46
C ILE A 394 8.34 7.79 -2.15
N TYR A 395 8.43 8.66 -3.18
CA TYR A 395 8.70 10.08 -2.98
C TYR A 395 7.47 10.97 -3.06
N ARG A 396 6.44 10.56 -3.83
CA ARG A 396 5.22 11.36 -4.05
C ARG A 396 3.92 10.62 -3.74
N GLY A 397 3.94 9.31 -3.53
CA GLY A 397 2.74 8.50 -3.33
C GLY A 397 1.85 8.42 -4.58
N ILE A 398 2.42 8.50 -5.79
CA ILE A 398 1.68 8.45 -7.06
C ILE A 398 2.10 7.23 -7.84
N ILE A 399 1.14 6.43 -8.32
CA ILE A 399 1.38 5.31 -9.23
C ILE A 399 1.10 5.79 -10.66
N LYS A 400 2.10 5.68 -11.54
CA LYS A 400 1.95 5.84 -12.98
C LYS A 400 2.47 4.58 -13.67
N ASP A 401 1.63 3.57 -13.72
CA ASP A 401 1.96 2.27 -14.30
C ASP A 401 0.96 1.90 -15.39
N PRO A 402 1.21 2.29 -16.67
CA PRO A 402 0.30 2.01 -17.77
C PRO A 402 0.25 0.53 -18.17
N TYR A 403 1.24 -0.28 -17.76
CA TYR A 403 1.38 -1.69 -18.13
C TYR A 403 1.06 -2.67 -17.00
N SER A 404 0.75 -2.15 -15.80
CA SER A 404 0.47 -2.98 -14.63
C SER A 404 1.63 -3.93 -14.25
N GLU A 405 2.87 -3.43 -14.32
CA GLU A 405 4.09 -4.16 -13.98
C GLU A 405 4.53 -3.98 -12.53
N PHE A 406 4.06 -2.92 -11.88
CA PHE A 406 4.44 -2.56 -10.52
C PHE A 406 3.79 -3.47 -9.47
N MET A 407 4.45 -3.63 -8.33
CA MET A 407 3.98 -4.49 -7.24
C MET A 407 2.73 -3.99 -6.53
N VAL A 408 2.44 -2.69 -6.61
CA VAL A 408 1.28 -2.07 -5.96
C VAL A 408 0.27 -1.70 -7.02
N GLU A 409 -0.96 -2.17 -6.86
CA GLU A 409 -2.09 -1.85 -7.72
C GLU A 409 -3.03 -0.89 -7.00
N GLU A 410 -3.47 0.16 -7.71
CA GLU A 410 -4.46 1.10 -7.22
C GLU A 410 -5.84 0.70 -7.71
N HIS A 411 -6.78 0.52 -6.79
CA HIS A 411 -8.18 0.28 -7.09
C HIS A 411 -8.98 1.57 -6.94
N GLU A 412 -9.70 1.96 -7.99
CA GLU A 412 -10.61 3.11 -7.93
C GLU A 412 -11.83 2.75 -7.08
N LEU A 413 -11.84 3.22 -5.85
CA LEU A 413 -12.99 3.12 -4.96
C LEU A 413 -13.85 4.38 -5.09
N GLN A 414 -15.15 4.22 -5.26
CA GLN A 414 -16.09 5.34 -5.36
C GLN A 414 -16.13 6.12 -4.04
N LYS A 415 -15.72 7.38 -4.06
CA LYS A 415 -15.67 8.28 -2.88
C LYS A 415 -17.02 8.42 -2.18
N GLU A 416 -18.13 8.28 -2.90
CA GLU A 416 -19.49 8.41 -2.37
C GLU A 416 -19.87 7.30 -1.38
N LYS A 417 -19.33 6.09 -1.56
CA LYS A 417 -19.51 4.98 -0.61
C LYS A 417 -18.62 5.05 0.61
N ILE A 418 -17.63 5.95 0.60
CA ILE A 418 -16.59 6.07 1.63
C ILE A 418 -17.05 6.95 2.79
N GLN A 419 -17.98 7.89 2.57
CA GLN A 419 -18.42 8.82 3.61
C GLN A 419 -19.23 8.15 4.73
N GLU A 420 -19.88 7.02 4.47
CA GLU A 420 -20.68 6.29 5.45
C GLU A 420 -19.89 5.19 6.20
N ASP A 421 -18.86 4.61 5.56
CA ASP A 421 -18.00 3.59 6.14
C ASP A 421 -16.53 4.01 6.04
N TYR A 422 -16.04 4.87 6.95
CA TYR A 422 -14.60 5.08 7.16
C TYR A 422 -13.96 3.80 7.71
N ASN A 423 -14.03 2.72 6.93
CA ASN A 423 -13.54 1.43 7.33
C ASN A 423 -12.06 1.30 6.96
N ASP A 424 -11.31 0.61 7.80
CA ASP A 424 -9.97 0.05 7.53
C ASP A 424 -9.88 -0.56 6.13
N LYS A 425 -11.00 -1.10 5.62
CA LYS A 425 -11.14 -1.68 4.29
C LYS A 425 -10.82 -0.71 3.13
N TYR A 426 -11.15 0.58 3.24
CA TYR A 426 -10.81 1.53 2.17
C TYR A 426 -9.30 1.62 1.97
N TRP A 427 -8.58 1.77 3.08
CA TRP A 427 -7.14 1.93 3.06
C TRP A 427 -6.42 0.66 2.64
N ASP A 428 -6.90 -0.49 3.12
CA ASP A 428 -6.35 -1.80 2.74
C ASP A 428 -6.72 -2.19 1.33
N GLN A 429 -7.91 -1.86 0.85
CA GLN A 429 -8.41 -2.23 -0.47
C GLN A 429 -7.93 -1.30 -1.58
N ARG A 430 -7.66 -0.01 -1.29
CA ARG A 430 -7.24 0.94 -2.33
C ARG A 430 -5.90 0.59 -2.93
N TYR A 431 -4.95 0.20 -2.11
CA TYR A 431 -3.61 -0.19 -2.54
C TYR A 431 -3.29 -1.59 -2.07
N THR A 432 -3.21 -2.51 -3.00
CA THR A 432 -2.92 -3.92 -2.73
C THR A 432 -1.59 -4.35 -3.32
N ILE A 433 -0.90 -5.27 -2.63
CA ILE A 433 0.34 -5.86 -3.13
C ILE A 433 0.02 -7.12 -3.90
N ILE A 434 0.57 -7.21 -5.11
CA ILE A 434 0.49 -8.38 -5.96
C ILE A 434 1.81 -9.14 -5.89
N GLN A 435 1.81 -10.30 -5.23
CA GLN A 435 3.03 -11.06 -4.92
C GLN A 435 3.86 -11.47 -6.13
N HIS A 436 3.25 -11.83 -7.24
CA HIS A 436 3.97 -12.26 -8.45
C HIS A 436 4.67 -11.09 -9.19
N ARG A 437 4.32 -9.83 -8.91
CA ARG A 437 4.95 -8.63 -9.48
C ARG A 437 6.11 -8.09 -8.62
N ILE A 438 6.37 -8.71 -7.48
CA ILE A 438 7.44 -8.27 -6.58
C ILE A 438 8.77 -8.86 -7.06
N PRO A 439 9.78 -8.04 -7.37
CA PRO A 439 11.13 -8.52 -7.62
C PRO A 439 11.71 -9.22 -6.39
N SER A 440 12.44 -10.34 -6.57
CA SER A 440 12.99 -11.15 -5.48
C SER A 440 13.86 -10.34 -4.50
N PHE A 441 14.60 -9.36 -5.01
CA PHE A 441 15.46 -8.49 -4.20
C PHE A 441 14.70 -7.42 -3.39
N LEU A 442 13.43 -7.11 -3.72
CA LEU A 442 12.57 -6.18 -2.98
C LEU A 442 11.58 -6.86 -2.04
N GLN A 443 11.51 -8.19 -2.05
CA GLN A 443 10.50 -8.94 -1.29
C GLN A 443 10.46 -8.59 0.20
N LYS A 444 11.63 -8.39 0.82
CA LYS A 444 11.73 -8.02 2.24
C LYS A 444 11.25 -6.59 2.53
N MET A 445 11.30 -5.72 1.53
CA MET A 445 10.96 -4.31 1.67
C MET A 445 9.56 -3.98 1.15
N ALA A 446 8.86 -4.94 0.56
CA ALA A 446 7.56 -4.73 -0.09
C ALA A 446 6.52 -4.08 0.84
N GLY A 447 6.44 -4.51 2.11
CA GLY A 447 5.57 -3.90 3.11
C GLY A 447 5.89 -2.44 3.39
N LYS A 448 7.20 -2.11 3.58
CA LYS A 448 7.63 -0.72 3.79
C LYS A 448 7.35 0.16 2.56
N ILE A 449 7.57 -0.37 1.36
CA ILE A 449 7.26 0.35 0.10
C ILE A 449 5.76 0.67 0.01
N LEU A 450 4.89 -0.30 0.32
CA LEU A 450 3.44 -0.07 0.34
C LEU A 450 3.07 1.01 1.35
N SER A 451 3.53 0.88 2.60
CA SER A 451 3.21 1.82 3.68
C SER A 451 3.72 3.23 3.37
N THR A 452 4.93 3.38 2.81
CA THR A 452 5.49 4.68 2.42
C THR A 452 4.56 5.44 1.47
N GLY A 453 4.16 4.79 0.39
CA GLY A 453 3.29 5.44 -0.58
C GLY A 453 1.88 5.69 -0.05
N LYS A 454 1.34 4.78 0.78
CA LYS A 454 0.07 4.98 1.48
C LYS A 454 0.13 6.25 2.36
N TYR A 455 1.16 6.41 3.18
CA TYR A 455 1.32 7.56 4.08
C TYR A 455 1.42 8.89 3.31
N LEU A 456 2.23 8.93 2.27
CA LEU A 456 2.34 10.13 1.41
C LEU A 456 1.01 10.46 0.72
N ASN A 457 0.28 9.44 0.28
CA ASN A 457 -1.02 9.63 -0.35
C ASN A 457 -2.05 10.22 0.63
N VAL A 458 -2.08 9.77 1.89
CA VAL A 458 -2.94 10.36 2.93
C VAL A 458 -2.67 11.85 3.09
N VAL A 459 -1.40 12.23 3.22
CA VAL A 459 -1.01 13.63 3.42
C VAL A 459 -1.41 14.47 2.21
N ARG A 460 -1.23 13.94 0.99
CA ARG A 460 -1.64 14.60 -0.25
C ARG A 460 -3.15 14.75 -0.37
N GLU A 461 -3.94 13.73 0.00
CA GLU A 461 -5.41 13.83 0.00
C GLU A 461 -5.93 14.87 0.99
N CYS A 462 -5.17 15.13 2.05
CA CYS A 462 -5.46 16.24 2.98
C CYS A 462 -5.07 17.62 2.45
N GLY A 463 -4.60 17.72 1.21
CA GLY A 463 -4.28 18.99 0.53
C GLY A 463 -2.86 19.50 0.73
N ARG A 464 -1.94 18.66 1.23
CA ARG A 464 -0.52 18.98 1.33
C ARG A 464 0.27 18.25 0.26
N ASP A 465 0.94 19.00 -0.62
CA ASP A 465 1.92 18.42 -1.53
C ASP A 465 3.24 18.23 -0.77
N VAL A 466 3.55 16.97 -0.50
CA VAL A 466 4.78 16.58 0.20
C VAL A 466 5.66 15.80 -0.76
N THR A 467 6.88 16.25 -0.91
CA THR A 467 7.92 15.55 -1.64
C THR A 467 9.09 15.27 -0.70
N CYS A 468 9.66 14.08 -0.79
CA CYS A 468 10.82 13.75 0.03
C CYS A 468 12.01 14.66 -0.34
N PRO A 469 12.63 15.41 0.61
CA PRO A 469 13.72 16.31 0.32
C PRO A 469 15.01 15.58 -0.10
N ASP A 470 15.21 14.36 0.37
CA ASP A 470 16.38 13.52 0.07
C ASP A 470 16.12 12.58 -1.13
N ALA A 471 15.26 12.98 -2.07
CA ALA A 471 14.97 12.19 -3.26
C ALA A 471 16.21 12.03 -4.12
N LYS A 472 16.69 10.81 -4.27
CA LYS A 472 17.81 10.41 -5.11
C LYS A 472 17.37 9.34 -6.09
N GLU A 473 18.05 9.27 -7.23
CA GLU A 473 17.83 8.21 -8.19
C GLU A 473 18.11 6.84 -7.56
N VAL A 474 17.15 5.94 -7.64
CA VAL A 474 17.28 4.58 -7.12
C VAL A 474 17.91 3.70 -8.18
N LEU A 475 19.14 3.27 -7.95
CA LEU A 475 19.87 2.41 -8.88
C LEU A 475 20.02 1.00 -8.32
N TYR A 476 19.89 0.03 -9.21
CA TYR A 476 20.15 -1.35 -8.84
C TYR A 476 21.66 -1.56 -8.58
N THR A 477 21.98 -2.02 -7.38
CA THR A 477 23.34 -2.36 -6.96
C THR A 477 23.36 -3.74 -6.29
N LEU A 478 24.32 -4.57 -6.62
CA LEU A 478 24.39 -5.94 -6.08
C LEU A 478 25.00 -5.98 -4.67
N LYS A 479 26.07 -5.22 -4.43
CA LYS A 479 26.87 -5.31 -3.19
C LYS A 479 26.39 -4.37 -2.10
N GLU A 480 26.14 -3.13 -2.41
CA GLU A 480 25.85 -2.07 -1.43
C GLU A 480 24.39 -1.95 -1.06
N ARG A 481 23.50 -2.48 -1.92
CA ARG A 481 22.03 -2.38 -1.74
C ARG A 481 21.57 -0.97 -1.35
N ALA A 482 22.19 0.05 -1.94
CA ALA A 482 21.89 1.46 -1.65
C ALA A 482 20.40 1.82 -1.81
N TYR A 483 19.70 1.10 -2.69
CA TYR A 483 18.24 1.22 -2.86
C TYR A 483 17.47 0.86 -1.58
N VAL A 484 17.95 -0.09 -0.76
CA VAL A 484 17.29 -0.48 0.51
C VAL A 484 17.37 0.67 1.50
N GLU A 485 18.55 1.26 1.66
CA GLU A 485 18.75 2.41 2.54
C GLU A 485 17.89 3.61 2.12
N GLN A 486 17.77 3.84 0.80
CA GLN A 486 16.95 4.91 0.29
C GLN A 486 15.45 4.69 0.53
N ILE A 487 14.96 3.46 0.36
CA ILE A 487 13.58 3.08 0.68
C ILE A 487 13.31 3.26 2.17
N GLU A 488 14.23 2.87 3.05
CA GLU A 488 14.08 3.04 4.48
C GLU A 488 14.04 4.52 4.89
N LYS A 489 14.92 5.35 4.34
CA LYS A 489 14.89 6.80 4.58
C LYS A 489 13.56 7.41 4.15
N SER A 490 13.07 7.03 2.98
CA SER A 490 11.77 7.51 2.47
C SER A 490 10.60 7.05 3.35
N TYR A 491 10.66 5.82 3.86
CA TYR A 491 9.67 5.29 4.79
C TYR A 491 9.65 6.09 6.11
N TYR A 492 10.81 6.31 6.72
CA TYR A 492 10.90 7.11 7.95
C TYR A 492 10.43 8.54 7.75
N TYR A 493 10.79 9.15 6.61
CA TYR A 493 10.32 10.49 6.27
C TYR A 493 8.80 10.55 6.11
N ALA A 494 8.22 9.66 5.31
CA ALA A 494 6.78 9.60 5.08
C ALA A 494 6.00 9.36 6.38
N SER A 495 6.48 8.43 7.20
CA SER A 495 5.88 8.11 8.50
C SER A 495 5.96 9.29 9.46
N LYS A 496 7.10 9.99 9.51
CA LYS A 496 7.28 11.18 10.36
C LYS A 496 6.37 12.32 9.92
N VAL A 497 6.32 12.63 8.63
CA VAL A 497 5.47 13.71 8.11
C VAL A 497 3.99 13.45 8.41
N LEU A 498 3.54 12.20 8.24
CA LEU A 498 2.16 11.85 8.59
C LEU A 498 1.93 11.93 10.11
N LEU A 499 2.89 11.48 10.92
CA LEU A 499 2.81 11.56 12.37
C LEU A 499 2.71 13.01 12.84
N ASP A 500 3.62 13.89 12.38
CA ASP A 500 3.62 15.31 12.72
C ASP A 500 2.30 15.98 12.31
N PHE A 501 1.80 15.65 11.13
CA PHE A 501 0.50 16.14 10.65
C PHE A 501 -0.67 15.72 11.56
N LEU A 502 -0.70 14.46 12.00
CA LEU A 502 -1.76 13.95 12.87
C LEU A 502 -1.65 14.49 14.28
N MET A 503 -0.44 14.65 14.81
CA MET A 503 -0.20 15.14 16.18
C MET A 503 -0.45 16.65 16.32
N GLU A 504 0.06 17.45 15.38
CA GLU A 504 0.01 18.92 15.47
C GLU A 504 -1.27 19.50 14.89
N GLU A 505 -1.63 19.15 13.63
CA GLU A 505 -2.76 19.79 12.98
C GLU A 505 -4.11 19.15 13.30
N LYS A 506 -4.12 17.83 13.49
CA LYS A 506 -5.35 17.11 13.79
C LYS A 506 -5.56 16.87 15.28
N GLU A 507 -4.60 17.29 16.10
CA GLU A 507 -4.68 17.21 17.55
C GLU A 507 -5.06 15.81 18.06
N LEU A 508 -4.39 14.76 17.54
CA LEU A 508 -4.71 13.36 17.84
C LEU A 508 -4.82 13.09 19.33
N VAL A 509 -3.84 13.57 20.12
CA VAL A 509 -3.81 13.34 21.58
C VAL A 509 -5.01 13.99 22.28
N ALA A 510 -5.40 15.20 21.85
CA ALA A 510 -6.55 15.88 22.42
C ALA A 510 -7.85 15.16 22.08
N ARG A 511 -7.98 14.60 20.89
CA ARG A 511 -9.12 13.76 20.48
C ARG A 511 -9.17 12.42 21.24
N LEU A 512 -8.04 11.77 21.42
CA LEU A 512 -7.98 10.55 22.24
C LEU A 512 -8.38 10.84 23.69
N ARG A 513 -8.00 12.01 24.25
CA ARG A 513 -8.47 12.45 25.57
C ARG A 513 -9.98 12.73 25.59
N SER A 514 -10.53 13.33 24.54
CA SER A 514 -11.98 13.51 24.41
C SER A 514 -12.70 12.16 24.43
N ILE A 515 -12.21 11.17 23.68
CA ILE A 515 -12.76 9.80 23.71
C ILE A 515 -12.66 9.21 25.14
N LYS A 516 -11.52 9.37 25.84
CA LYS A 516 -11.35 8.94 27.22
C LYS A 516 -12.42 9.55 28.13
N HIS A 517 -12.65 10.86 28.00
CA HIS A 517 -13.62 11.57 28.85
C HIS A 517 -15.02 10.95 28.76
N TYR A 518 -15.44 10.50 27.58
CA TYR A 518 -16.77 9.96 27.36
C TYR A 518 -16.83 8.43 27.46
N PHE A 519 -15.94 7.69 26.83
CA PHE A 519 -16.03 6.24 26.77
C PHE A 519 -15.43 5.54 27.99
N LEU A 520 -14.46 6.13 28.68
CA LEU A 520 -13.88 5.57 29.90
C LEU A 520 -14.41 6.25 31.17
N MET A 521 -15.46 7.06 31.05
CA MET A 521 -16.16 7.73 32.16
C MET A 521 -15.28 8.60 33.05
N ASP A 522 -14.25 9.24 32.46
CA ASP A 522 -13.31 10.11 33.21
C ASP A 522 -14.00 11.37 33.79
N LYS A 523 -15.01 11.93 33.07
CA LYS A 523 -15.79 13.10 33.52
C LYS A 523 -16.99 12.67 34.36
N GLY A 524 -16.78 12.41 35.63
CA GLY A 524 -17.82 11.92 36.55
C GLY A 524 -19.03 12.86 36.70
N ASP A 525 -18.82 14.19 36.70
CA ASP A 525 -19.90 15.18 36.77
C ASP A 525 -20.83 15.12 35.55
N PHE A 526 -20.27 14.97 34.36
CA PHE A 526 -21.06 14.77 33.14
C PHE A 526 -21.97 13.56 33.26
N PHE A 527 -21.43 12.43 33.71
CA PHE A 527 -22.21 11.18 33.81
C PHE A 527 -23.30 11.25 34.88
N VAL A 528 -23.06 11.94 35.98
CA VAL A 528 -24.12 12.14 36.99
C VAL A 528 -25.29 12.92 36.40
N HIS A 529 -24.99 14.05 35.75
CA HIS A 529 -26.05 14.87 35.11
C HIS A 529 -26.73 14.12 33.97
N PHE A 530 -25.96 13.41 33.14
CA PHE A 530 -26.52 12.62 32.05
C PHE A 530 -27.45 11.51 32.54
N MET A 531 -27.06 10.75 33.55
CA MET A 531 -27.87 9.69 34.12
C MET A 531 -29.11 10.24 34.82
N ASP A 532 -29.02 11.41 35.45
CA ASP A 532 -30.19 12.05 36.08
C ASP A 532 -31.22 12.48 35.03
N LEU A 533 -30.78 13.03 33.93
CA LEU A 533 -31.68 13.51 32.86
C LEU A 533 -32.28 12.39 32.02
N THR A 534 -31.54 11.28 31.86
CA THR A 534 -31.92 10.18 30.96
C THR A 534 -32.58 8.99 31.67
N GLU A 535 -32.67 8.99 33.00
CA GLU A 535 -33.16 7.86 33.79
C GLU A 535 -34.51 7.33 33.33
N GLU A 536 -35.47 8.22 33.06
CA GLU A 536 -36.81 7.84 32.62
C GLU A 536 -36.86 7.28 31.19
N GLU A 537 -36.04 7.84 30.32
CA GLU A 537 -36.00 7.41 28.92
C GLU A 537 -35.26 6.06 28.76
N LEU A 538 -34.16 5.88 29.46
CA LEU A 538 -33.35 4.67 29.39
C LEU A 538 -33.98 3.45 30.11
N LYS A 539 -35.00 3.66 30.95
CA LYS A 539 -35.80 2.58 31.56
C LYS A 539 -36.77 1.94 30.55
N LYS A 540 -37.10 2.63 29.46
CA LYS A 540 -38.00 2.10 28.42
C LYS A 540 -37.30 0.99 27.61
N PRO A 541 -38.11 0.10 27.00
CA PRO A 541 -37.55 -0.83 25.99
C PRO A 541 -36.97 -0.04 24.79
N VAL A 542 -35.99 -0.64 24.15
CA VAL A 542 -35.23 0.03 23.05
C VAL A 542 -36.14 0.55 21.94
N ASP A 543 -37.19 -0.18 21.61
CA ASP A 543 -38.12 0.15 20.52
C ASP A 543 -38.98 1.43 20.83
N ASP A 544 -39.12 1.78 22.08
CA ASP A 544 -39.91 2.97 22.53
C ASP A 544 -39.03 4.19 22.74
N ILE A 545 -37.71 4.09 22.57
CA ILE A 545 -36.81 5.19 22.78
C ILE A 545 -36.70 6.03 21.50
N VAL A 546 -36.81 7.36 21.67
CA VAL A 546 -36.69 8.32 20.59
C VAL A 546 -35.27 8.90 20.57
N PRO A 547 -34.38 8.51 19.61
CA PRO A 547 -32.99 8.94 19.60
C PRO A 547 -32.81 10.49 19.63
N PRO A 548 -33.55 11.33 18.87
CA PRO A 548 -33.41 12.78 18.93
C PRO A 548 -33.69 13.38 20.31
N ARG A 549 -34.55 12.76 21.11
CA ARG A 549 -34.83 13.20 22.47
C ARG A 549 -33.63 12.91 23.39
N LEU A 550 -33.03 11.74 23.24
CA LEU A 550 -31.82 11.41 23.99
C LEU A 550 -30.64 12.32 23.59
N GLU A 551 -30.50 12.65 22.31
CA GLU A 551 -29.48 13.60 21.84
C GLU A 551 -29.68 14.99 22.44
N ALA A 552 -30.91 15.49 22.55
CA ALA A 552 -31.19 16.75 23.22
C ALA A 552 -30.84 16.72 24.72
N LEU A 553 -31.11 15.60 25.40
CA LEU A 553 -30.72 15.43 26.81
C LEU A 553 -29.18 15.31 26.97
N LEU A 554 -28.49 14.66 26.02
CA LEU A 554 -27.02 14.61 25.96
C LEU A 554 -26.44 16.02 25.81
N GLU A 555 -26.95 16.82 24.90
CA GLU A 555 -26.50 18.19 24.70
C GLU A 555 -26.71 19.05 25.96
N LEU A 556 -27.84 18.88 26.65
CA LEU A 556 -28.11 19.54 27.91
C LEU A 556 -27.10 19.12 29.01
N ALA A 557 -26.82 17.82 29.14
CA ALA A 557 -25.83 17.32 30.09
C ALA A 557 -24.42 17.84 29.82
N LEU A 558 -24.03 17.91 28.54
CA LEU A 558 -22.75 18.47 28.11
C LEU A 558 -22.63 19.96 28.48
N ARG A 559 -23.70 20.73 28.32
CA ARG A 559 -23.70 22.17 28.67
C ARG A 559 -23.64 22.41 30.17
N MET A 560 -24.22 21.52 30.99
CA MET A 560 -24.27 21.65 32.44
C MET A 560 -23.02 21.16 33.15
N SER A 561 -22.14 20.44 32.47
CA SER A 561 -20.98 19.78 33.03
C SER A 561 -19.64 20.43 32.61
N THR A 562 -18.55 20.03 33.27
CA THR A 562 -17.18 20.44 32.88
C THR A 562 -16.81 19.95 31.48
N ALA A 563 -17.54 19.00 30.92
CA ALA A 563 -17.36 18.54 29.53
C ALA A 563 -17.66 19.62 28.49
N ASN A 564 -18.31 20.74 28.87
CA ASN A 564 -18.53 21.88 27.98
C ASN A 564 -17.24 22.53 27.48
N THR A 565 -16.12 22.38 28.20
CA THR A 565 -14.81 22.91 27.81
C THR A 565 -14.10 22.06 26.75
N ASP A 566 -14.62 20.88 26.43
CA ASP A 566 -14.05 20.01 25.39
C ASP A 566 -14.36 20.59 23.99
N PRO A 567 -13.34 20.88 23.16
CA PRO A 567 -13.54 21.39 21.80
C PRO A 567 -14.18 20.38 20.86
N PHE A 568 -14.14 19.09 21.18
CA PHE A 568 -14.63 18.00 20.32
C PHE A 568 -15.96 17.39 20.81
N LYS A 569 -16.66 18.03 21.73
CA LYS A 569 -17.95 17.57 22.27
C LYS A 569 -19.03 17.34 21.22
N ASP A 570 -19.01 18.11 20.14
CA ASP A 570 -20.02 18.04 19.07
C ASP A 570 -19.88 16.79 18.19
N ASP A 571 -18.72 16.12 18.25
CA ASP A 571 -18.47 14.86 17.53
C ASP A 571 -19.05 13.63 18.28
N LEU A 572 -19.51 13.82 19.54
CA LEU A 572 -20.17 12.76 20.34
C LEU A 572 -21.63 12.60 19.91
N LYS A 573 -22.02 11.36 19.61
CA LYS A 573 -23.39 10.98 19.23
C LYS A 573 -23.90 9.84 20.09
N ILE A 574 -25.19 9.60 20.02
CA ILE A 574 -25.85 8.48 20.68
C ILE A 574 -26.06 7.36 19.67
N ASP A 575 -25.76 6.14 20.11
CA ASP A 575 -26.04 4.91 19.37
C ASP A 575 -26.80 3.93 20.25
N LEU A 576 -27.78 3.25 19.68
CA LEU A 576 -28.58 2.24 20.35
C LEU A 576 -28.31 0.88 19.70
N MET A 577 -27.56 0.04 20.38
CA MET A 577 -27.20 -1.28 19.88
C MET A 577 -28.39 -2.26 20.01
N PRO A 578 -28.68 -3.04 18.97
CA PRO A 578 -29.78 -4.02 18.99
C PRO A 578 -29.45 -5.30 19.79
N TYR A 579 -28.35 -5.34 20.52
CA TYR A 579 -27.85 -6.49 21.25
C TYR A 579 -27.08 -6.08 22.51
N ASP A 580 -27.07 -6.96 23.52
CA ASP A 580 -26.28 -6.78 24.74
C ASP A 580 -24.78 -7.06 24.51
N VAL A 581 -23.94 -6.70 25.50
CA VAL A 581 -22.48 -6.85 25.42
C VAL A 581 -22.07 -8.32 25.26
N ILE A 582 -22.81 -9.27 25.89
CA ILE A 582 -22.49 -10.70 25.79
C ILE A 582 -22.74 -11.21 24.39
N THR A 583 -23.86 -10.82 23.78
CA THR A 583 -24.20 -11.20 22.41
C THR A 583 -23.21 -10.57 21.42
N GLN A 584 -22.78 -9.33 21.68
CA GLN A 584 -21.75 -8.67 20.89
C GLN A 584 -20.42 -9.46 20.94
N LEU A 585 -19.97 -9.84 22.12
CA LEU A 585 -18.75 -10.62 22.31
C LEU A 585 -18.86 -11.99 21.60
N LEU A 586 -19.98 -12.70 21.75
CA LEU A 586 -20.19 -13.98 21.09
C LEU A 586 -20.22 -13.84 19.56
N ARG A 587 -20.75 -12.75 19.01
CA ARG A 587 -20.71 -12.47 17.58
C ARG A 587 -19.29 -12.20 17.10
N VAL A 588 -18.51 -11.41 17.84
CA VAL A 588 -17.10 -11.14 17.51
C VAL A 588 -16.29 -12.44 17.50
N LEU A 589 -16.46 -13.30 18.51
CA LEU A 589 -15.77 -14.60 18.58
C LEU A 589 -16.25 -15.60 17.50
N ALA A 590 -17.49 -15.48 17.01
CA ALA A 590 -18.05 -16.35 15.99
C ALA A 590 -17.58 -16.00 14.57
N ILE A 591 -17.09 -14.77 14.33
CA ILE A 591 -16.54 -14.35 13.02
C ILE A 591 -15.35 -15.21 12.63
N ASP A 592 -14.50 -15.60 13.59
CA ASP A 592 -13.31 -16.44 13.35
C ASP A 592 -13.67 -17.93 13.19
N THR A 593 -14.85 -18.34 13.59
CA THR A 593 -15.34 -19.72 13.48
C THR A 593 -16.51 -19.78 12.50
N LYS A 594 -16.51 -20.73 11.54
CA LYS A 594 -17.58 -20.94 10.55
C LYS A 594 -18.98 -21.22 11.15
N GLN A 595 -19.17 -20.91 12.43
CA GLN A 595 -20.40 -21.13 13.22
C GLN A 595 -21.28 -19.86 13.34
N GLU A 596 -20.94 -18.80 12.61
CA GLU A 596 -21.63 -17.50 12.67
C GLU A 596 -23.17 -17.63 12.55
N LYS A 597 -23.64 -18.43 11.60
CA LYS A 597 -25.09 -18.65 11.39
C LYS A 597 -25.76 -19.40 12.51
N ALA A 598 -25.07 -20.31 13.22
CA ALA A 598 -25.61 -21.08 14.33
C ALA A 598 -25.72 -20.21 15.59
N VAL A 599 -24.77 -19.31 15.83
CA VAL A 599 -24.78 -18.40 16.99
C VAL A 599 -25.85 -17.31 16.84
N ILE A 600 -26.03 -16.78 15.62
CA ILE A 600 -27.07 -15.77 15.32
C ILE A 600 -28.47 -16.38 15.47
N ASN A 601 -28.68 -17.64 15.07
CA ASN A 601 -29.97 -18.33 15.16
C ASN A 601 -30.27 -18.93 16.56
N ALA A 602 -29.23 -19.17 17.36
CA ALA A 602 -29.40 -19.77 18.68
C ALA A 602 -29.82 -18.77 19.78
N ASN A 603 -29.68 -17.48 19.56
CA ASN A 603 -30.13 -16.42 20.47
C ASN A 603 -31.03 -15.41 19.73
N PRO A 604 -32.29 -15.74 19.44
CA PRO A 604 -33.24 -14.70 19.10
C PRO A 604 -33.38 -13.75 20.30
N PRO A 605 -33.52 -12.44 20.12
CA PRO A 605 -33.80 -11.51 21.21
C PRO A 605 -35.23 -11.74 21.71
N LEU A 606 -35.41 -12.71 22.59
CA LEU A 606 -36.70 -13.05 23.20
C LEU A 606 -37.03 -12.20 24.43
N VAL A 607 -36.09 -11.33 24.86
CA VAL A 607 -36.29 -10.38 25.94
C VAL A 607 -36.12 -8.99 25.36
N ALA A 608 -37.15 -8.14 25.54
CA ALA A 608 -37.04 -6.72 25.17
C ALA A 608 -35.86 -6.11 25.95
N LEU A 609 -34.80 -5.78 25.23
CA LEU A 609 -33.63 -5.11 25.80
C LEU A 609 -34.06 -3.76 26.40
N SER A 610 -33.60 -3.48 27.61
CA SER A 610 -33.77 -2.17 28.19
C SER A 610 -32.85 -1.15 27.49
N GLY A 611 -33.28 0.09 27.44
CA GLY A 611 -32.47 1.16 26.88
C GLY A 611 -31.07 1.27 27.51
N LEU A 612 -30.95 0.94 28.80
CA LEU A 612 -29.68 0.94 29.52
C LEU A 612 -28.70 -0.14 29.05
N GLU A 613 -29.21 -1.28 28.63
CA GLU A 613 -28.38 -2.39 28.10
C GLU A 613 -27.97 -2.12 26.63
N ALA A 614 -28.81 -1.44 25.89
CA ALA A 614 -28.60 -1.12 24.48
C ALA A 614 -27.82 0.17 24.25
N PHE A 615 -27.80 1.07 25.23
CA PHE A 615 -27.21 2.40 25.11
C PHE A 615 -25.69 2.35 24.91
N SER A 616 -25.22 3.10 23.93
CA SER A 616 -23.81 3.36 23.70
C SER A 616 -23.61 4.77 23.14
N PHE A 617 -22.40 5.27 23.25
CA PHE A 617 -21.98 6.45 22.50
C PHE A 617 -21.40 6.03 21.17
N ASP A 618 -21.52 6.91 20.18
CA ASP A 618 -20.76 6.90 18.95
C ASP A 618 -19.94 8.19 18.86
N TYR A 619 -18.83 8.15 18.13
CA TYR A 619 -17.94 9.29 18.00
C TYR A 619 -17.57 9.48 16.53
N ILE A 620 -17.87 10.67 15.98
CA ILE A 620 -17.60 10.98 14.58
C ILE A 620 -16.12 11.31 14.41
N VAL A 621 -15.40 10.42 13.76
CA VAL A 621 -13.98 10.60 13.47
C VAL A 621 -13.81 11.06 12.04
N LYS A 622 -13.24 12.27 11.84
CA LYS A 622 -12.97 12.82 10.52
C LYS A 622 -11.66 12.25 9.95
N TRP A 623 -11.61 12.07 8.65
CA TRP A 623 -10.37 11.74 7.94
C TRP A 623 -9.30 12.83 8.19
N PRO A 624 -8.03 12.50 8.43
CA PRO A 624 -7.37 11.17 8.41
C PRO A 624 -7.26 10.47 9.78
N LEU A 625 -7.85 10.99 10.85
CA LEU A 625 -7.78 10.41 12.19
C LEU A 625 -8.44 9.01 12.27
N SER A 626 -9.34 8.70 11.34
CA SER A 626 -9.96 7.38 11.20
C SER A 626 -8.96 6.26 10.91
N LEU A 627 -7.74 6.58 10.49
CA LEU A 627 -6.64 5.62 10.38
C LEU A 627 -6.24 5.01 11.74
N ILE A 628 -6.25 5.83 12.79
CA ILE A 628 -5.87 5.41 14.14
C ILE A 628 -7.11 5.04 14.94
N ILE A 629 -8.12 5.91 14.95
CA ILE A 629 -9.39 5.70 15.62
C ILE A 629 -10.37 5.10 14.60
N ASN A 630 -10.12 3.87 14.24
CA ASN A 630 -10.93 3.13 13.28
C ASN A 630 -12.22 2.61 13.91
N ARG A 631 -13.16 2.12 13.11
CA ARG A 631 -14.43 1.58 13.61
C ARG A 631 -14.24 0.40 14.57
N LYS A 632 -13.19 -0.42 14.36
CA LYS A 632 -12.83 -1.52 15.25
C LYS A 632 -12.43 -1.00 16.62
N ALA A 633 -11.55 -0.01 16.68
CA ALA A 633 -11.14 0.62 17.93
C ALA A 633 -12.34 1.28 18.65
N LEU A 634 -13.19 1.99 17.89
CA LEU A 634 -14.40 2.62 18.44
C LEU A 634 -15.37 1.55 19.01
N THR A 635 -15.55 0.43 18.35
CA THR A 635 -16.38 -0.69 18.88
C THR A 635 -15.83 -1.22 20.20
N ILE A 636 -14.49 -1.29 20.35
CA ILE A 636 -13.87 -1.69 21.62
C ILE A 636 -14.16 -0.65 22.72
N TYR A 637 -14.02 0.64 22.41
CA TYR A 637 -14.40 1.71 23.33
C TYR A 637 -15.89 1.64 23.71
N GLN A 638 -16.78 1.34 22.77
CA GLN A 638 -18.20 1.13 23.04
C GLN A 638 -18.45 -0.06 23.97
N MET A 639 -17.75 -1.17 23.79
CA MET A 639 -17.87 -2.33 24.67
C MET A 639 -17.41 -2.01 26.11
N LEU A 640 -16.27 -1.33 26.25
CA LEU A 640 -15.77 -0.88 27.55
C LEU A 640 -16.75 0.08 28.23
N PHE A 641 -17.24 1.06 27.48
CA PHE A 641 -18.21 2.03 27.97
C PHE A 641 -19.48 1.34 28.49
N ARG A 642 -20.11 0.50 27.69
CA ARG A 642 -21.35 -0.22 28.06
C ARG A 642 -21.15 -1.05 29.34
N HIS A 643 -20.01 -1.70 29.47
CA HIS A 643 -19.68 -2.50 30.65
C HIS A 643 -19.58 -1.64 31.93
N ILE A 644 -18.84 -0.52 31.88
CA ILE A 644 -18.67 0.36 33.03
C ILE A 644 -19.96 1.13 33.32
N PHE A 645 -20.66 1.61 32.30
CA PHE A 645 -21.90 2.35 32.43
C PHE A 645 -23.00 1.52 33.12
N TYR A 646 -23.11 0.24 32.76
CA TYR A 646 -24.01 -0.66 33.42
C TYR A 646 -23.65 -0.89 34.88
N CYS A 647 -22.38 -1.04 35.22
CA CYS A 647 -21.92 -1.10 36.61
C CYS A 647 -22.30 0.16 37.40
N LYS A 648 -22.09 1.34 36.78
CA LYS A 648 -22.46 2.64 37.41
C LYS A 648 -23.96 2.78 37.62
N HIS A 649 -24.74 2.31 36.68
CA HIS A 649 -26.19 2.26 36.84
C HIS A 649 -26.61 1.39 38.04
N VAL A 650 -26.06 0.16 38.16
CA VAL A 650 -26.36 -0.74 39.29
C VAL A 650 -25.92 -0.13 40.61
N GLU A 651 -24.72 0.48 40.66
CA GLU A 651 -24.27 1.23 41.85
C GLU A 651 -25.29 2.30 42.27
N ARG A 652 -25.76 3.10 41.33
CA ARG A 652 -26.74 4.16 41.57
C ARG A 652 -28.07 3.60 42.07
N LEU A 653 -28.57 2.51 41.48
CA LEU A 653 -29.78 1.85 41.95
C LEU A 653 -29.64 1.38 43.39
N LEU A 654 -28.52 0.75 43.74
CA LEU A 654 -28.23 0.32 45.11
C LEU A 654 -28.13 1.51 46.10
N CYS A 655 -27.60 2.65 45.66
CA CYS A 655 -27.59 3.87 46.47
C CYS A 655 -28.98 4.47 46.67
N ASN A 656 -29.81 4.47 45.63
CA ASN A 656 -31.19 4.98 45.69
C ASN A 656 -32.08 4.19 46.66
N VAL A 657 -31.91 2.86 46.76
CA VAL A 657 -32.59 2.02 47.77
C VAL A 657 -32.33 2.55 49.18
N TRP A 658 -31.10 3.02 49.47
CA TRP A 658 -30.79 3.59 50.78
C TRP A 658 -31.53 4.91 51.07
N ILE A 659 -31.63 5.76 50.04
CA ILE A 659 -32.28 7.05 50.14
C ILE A 659 -33.78 6.86 50.40
N SER A 660 -34.42 6.01 49.62
CA SER A 660 -35.85 5.69 49.72
C SER A 660 -36.21 5.09 51.11
N ASN A 661 -35.30 4.28 51.64
CA ASN A 661 -35.54 3.61 52.93
C ASN A 661 -35.10 4.45 54.14
N LYS A 662 -34.56 5.69 53.97
CA LYS A 662 -34.33 6.60 55.11
C LYS A 662 -35.61 6.88 55.91
N THR A 663 -36.75 6.90 55.28
CA THR A 663 -38.07 7.06 55.86
C THR A 663 -38.50 5.83 56.68
N ALA A 664 -37.85 4.67 56.47
CA ALA A 664 -38.16 3.42 57.19
C ALA A 664 -37.79 3.48 58.72
N LYS A 665 -37.15 4.55 59.20
CA LYS A 665 -36.93 4.76 60.61
C LYS A 665 -38.25 4.93 61.43
N GLN A 666 -39.38 5.07 60.77
CA GLN A 666 -40.70 5.22 61.41
C GLN A 666 -41.34 3.85 61.66
N TYR A 667 -40.76 2.75 61.28
CA TYR A 667 -41.36 1.42 61.40
C TYR A 667 -41.07 0.74 62.72
N ALA A 668 -42.02 -0.09 63.16
CA ALA A 668 -41.98 -0.79 64.45
C ALA A 668 -40.72 -1.64 64.64
N LEU A 669 -40.22 -1.72 65.91
CA LEU A 669 -38.97 -2.36 66.32
C LEU A 669 -38.80 -3.83 65.84
N HIS A 670 -39.90 -4.59 65.70
CA HIS A 670 -39.83 -5.98 65.20
C HIS A 670 -39.50 -6.15 63.71
N ARG A 671 -39.78 -5.14 62.90
CA ARG A 671 -39.41 -5.12 61.47
C ARG A 671 -37.94 -4.59 61.24
N ALA A 672 -37.37 -3.96 62.25
CA ALA A 672 -35.99 -3.42 62.17
C ALA A 672 -34.94 -4.51 61.87
N LYS A 673 -35.16 -5.75 62.32
CA LYS A 673 -34.25 -6.88 62.18
C LYS A 673 -34.19 -7.35 60.71
N TRP A 674 -35.29 -7.35 60.00
CA TRP A 674 -35.36 -7.78 58.60
C TRP A 674 -34.73 -6.73 57.68
N PHE A 675 -35.02 -5.47 57.89
CA PHE A 675 -34.36 -4.37 57.19
C PHE A 675 -32.86 -4.37 57.47
N ALA A 676 -32.39 -4.73 58.63
CA ALA A 676 -30.99 -4.85 58.96
C ALA A 676 -30.28 -5.91 58.05
N THR A 677 -30.91 -7.09 57.86
CA THR A 677 -30.36 -8.12 56.96
C THR A 677 -30.37 -7.69 55.52
N ALA A 678 -31.46 -7.05 55.07
CA ALA A 678 -31.58 -6.51 53.71
C ALA A 678 -30.52 -5.41 53.45
N PHE A 679 -30.27 -4.52 54.38
CA PHE A 679 -29.25 -3.49 54.29
C PHE A 679 -27.82 -4.06 54.32
N ALA A 680 -27.58 -5.11 55.10
CA ALA A 680 -26.32 -5.81 55.10
C ALA A 680 -26.04 -6.44 53.75
N LEU A 681 -27.06 -7.09 53.15
CA LEU A 681 -26.95 -7.64 51.80
C LEU A 681 -26.69 -6.53 50.73
N ARG A 682 -27.50 -5.45 50.80
CA ARG A 682 -27.31 -4.27 49.94
C ARG A 682 -25.87 -3.73 50.04
N GLN A 683 -25.32 -3.63 51.26
CA GLN A 683 -23.95 -3.13 51.45
C GLN A 683 -22.91 -4.07 50.85
N ARG A 684 -23.12 -5.37 50.93
CA ARG A 684 -22.24 -6.36 50.29
C ARG A 684 -22.29 -6.26 48.78
N MET A 685 -23.49 -6.11 48.19
CA MET A 685 -23.67 -5.90 46.76
C MET A 685 -23.03 -4.61 46.32
N LEU A 686 -23.24 -3.52 47.04
CA LEU A 686 -22.64 -2.20 46.75
C LEU A 686 -21.09 -2.25 46.82
N ASN A 687 -20.56 -2.90 47.85
CA ASN A 687 -19.10 -3.08 47.98
C ASN A 687 -18.52 -3.85 46.82
N PHE A 688 -19.21 -4.92 46.37
CA PHE A 688 -18.81 -5.69 45.19
C PHE A 688 -18.76 -4.79 43.95
N VAL A 689 -19.83 -4.08 43.62
CA VAL A 689 -19.92 -3.25 42.43
C VAL A 689 -18.87 -2.11 42.46
N GLN A 690 -18.72 -1.45 43.62
CA GLN A 690 -17.72 -0.37 43.76
C GLN A 690 -16.27 -0.85 43.63
N ASN A 691 -15.94 -2.01 44.21
CA ASN A 691 -14.59 -2.56 44.06
C ASN A 691 -14.28 -3.00 42.64
N ILE A 692 -15.23 -3.56 41.92
CA ILE A 692 -15.05 -3.90 40.49
C ILE A 692 -14.87 -2.63 39.64
N GLN A 693 -15.71 -1.61 39.85
CA GLN A 693 -15.56 -0.34 39.14
C GLN A 693 -14.21 0.32 39.43
N TYR A 694 -13.81 0.35 40.71
CA TYR A 694 -12.52 0.92 41.09
C TYR A 694 -11.36 0.17 40.43
N TYR A 695 -11.42 -1.16 40.39
CA TYR A 695 -10.42 -1.96 39.72
C TYR A 695 -10.35 -1.61 38.22
N MET A 696 -11.47 -1.64 37.52
CA MET A 696 -11.50 -1.35 36.08
C MET A 696 -10.99 0.06 35.76
N MET A 697 -11.47 1.08 36.51
CA MET A 697 -11.14 2.47 36.21
C MET A 697 -9.73 2.86 36.65
N PHE A 698 -9.33 2.53 37.87
CA PHE A 698 -8.11 3.04 38.49
C PHE A 698 -6.92 2.08 38.47
N GLU A 699 -7.14 0.77 38.36
CA GLU A 699 -6.03 -0.20 38.26
C GLU A 699 -5.76 -0.66 36.87
N VAL A 700 -6.76 -0.66 35.98
CA VAL A 700 -6.62 -1.11 34.61
C VAL A 700 -6.50 0.10 33.66
N MET A 701 -7.56 0.90 33.55
CA MET A 701 -7.66 1.90 32.50
C MET A 701 -6.70 3.06 32.70
N GLU A 702 -6.58 3.61 33.87
CA GLU A 702 -5.77 4.79 34.15
C GLU A 702 -4.27 4.52 33.98
N PRO A 703 -3.69 3.45 34.56
CA PRO A 703 -2.28 3.15 34.35
C PRO A 703 -1.94 2.80 32.89
N THR A 704 -2.78 1.98 32.23
CA THR A 704 -2.56 1.62 30.84
C THR A 704 -2.67 2.83 29.90
N TRP A 705 -3.58 3.77 30.22
CA TRP A 705 -3.69 5.06 29.52
C TRP A 705 -2.42 5.88 29.65
N HIS A 706 -1.88 6.03 30.87
CA HIS A 706 -0.64 6.79 31.08
C HIS A 706 0.55 6.17 30.36
N ILE A 707 0.64 4.83 30.34
CA ILE A 707 1.68 4.14 29.57
C ILE A 707 1.51 4.46 28.09
N MET A 708 0.29 4.36 27.54
CA MET A 708 0.01 4.70 26.14
C MET A 708 0.35 6.17 25.84
N GLU A 709 -0.09 7.11 26.67
CA GLU A 709 0.16 8.55 26.47
C GLU A 709 1.66 8.89 26.47
N ASN A 710 2.43 8.25 27.35
CA ASN A 710 3.88 8.43 27.38
C ASN A 710 4.56 7.80 26.16
N ASN A 711 4.12 6.64 25.74
CA ASN A 711 4.61 5.97 24.53
C ASN A 711 4.27 6.78 23.26
N LEU A 712 3.08 7.40 23.21
CA LEU A 712 2.71 8.29 22.10
C LEU A 712 3.62 9.50 21.96
N LYS A 713 4.10 10.07 23.09
CA LYS A 713 5.06 11.19 23.08
C LYS A 713 6.45 10.78 22.57
N SER A 714 6.82 9.52 22.70
CA SER A 714 8.10 8.97 22.26
C SER A 714 8.03 8.27 20.89
N ALA A 715 6.84 8.13 20.31
CA ALA A 715 6.64 7.46 19.04
C ALA A 715 7.35 8.19 17.90
N SER A 716 8.10 7.44 17.10
CA SER A 716 8.82 7.95 15.93
C SER A 716 8.08 7.67 14.62
N ASN A 717 7.20 6.68 14.61
CA ASN A 717 6.49 6.19 13.45
C ASN A 717 4.99 6.08 13.73
N ILE A 718 4.18 6.14 12.68
CA ILE A 718 2.73 5.96 12.81
C ILE A 718 2.38 4.52 13.21
N ASP A 719 3.16 3.54 12.80
CA ASP A 719 2.96 2.15 13.16
C ASP A 719 3.16 1.92 14.66
N ASP A 720 4.10 2.67 15.28
CA ASP A 720 4.28 2.66 16.73
C ASP A 720 3.02 3.19 17.44
N VAL A 721 2.43 4.27 16.93
CA VAL A 721 1.17 4.85 17.46
C VAL A 721 0.03 3.85 17.39
N LEU A 722 -0.14 3.19 16.23
CA LEU A 722 -1.16 2.15 16.05
C LEU A 722 -0.94 0.97 16.99
N CYS A 723 0.30 0.51 17.12
CA CYS A 723 0.67 -0.57 18.02
C CYS A 723 0.37 -0.23 19.48
N HIS A 724 0.78 0.96 19.96
CA HIS A 724 0.54 1.39 21.33
C HIS A 724 -0.95 1.57 21.63
N HIS A 725 -1.72 2.12 20.68
CA HIS A 725 -3.16 2.27 20.83
C HIS A 725 -3.87 0.92 20.86
N THR A 726 -3.51 0.00 19.95
CA THR A 726 -4.09 -1.36 19.93
C THR A 726 -3.74 -2.13 21.19
N THR A 727 -2.47 -2.07 21.63
CA THR A 727 -2.02 -2.71 22.88
C THR A 727 -2.79 -2.18 24.10
N PHE A 728 -3.04 -0.87 24.16
CA PHE A 728 -3.87 -0.27 25.20
C PHE A 728 -5.28 -0.86 25.21
N LEU A 729 -5.93 -0.90 24.06
CA LEU A 729 -7.28 -1.44 23.93
C LEU A 729 -7.38 -2.93 24.27
N ASP A 730 -6.41 -3.72 23.79
CA ASP A 730 -6.37 -5.16 24.05
C ASP A 730 -6.16 -5.46 25.54
N ASN A 731 -5.26 -4.71 26.19
CA ASN A 731 -5.05 -4.83 27.64
C ASN A 731 -6.32 -4.44 28.42
N CYS A 732 -6.98 -3.34 28.06
CA CYS A 732 -8.24 -2.94 28.69
C CYS A 732 -9.35 -4.00 28.52
N LEU A 733 -9.52 -4.55 27.31
CA LEU A 733 -10.50 -5.62 27.08
C LEU A 733 -10.23 -6.86 27.94
N LYS A 734 -8.98 -7.25 28.02
CA LYS A 734 -8.55 -8.44 28.72
C LYS A 734 -8.75 -8.31 30.23
N ASP A 735 -8.20 -7.25 30.80
CA ASP A 735 -8.23 -7.02 32.24
C ASP A 735 -9.62 -6.63 32.76
N CYS A 736 -10.48 -6.09 31.90
CA CYS A 736 -11.91 -5.86 32.22
C CYS A 736 -12.81 -7.09 31.99
N MET A 737 -12.27 -8.28 31.81
CA MET A 737 -13.00 -9.56 31.63
C MET A 737 -13.84 -9.65 30.36
N LEU A 738 -13.65 -8.72 29.39
CA LEU A 738 -14.44 -8.67 28.17
C LEU A 738 -13.95 -9.65 27.08
N THR A 739 -12.86 -10.35 27.27
CA THR A 739 -12.37 -11.39 26.36
C THR A 739 -12.94 -12.77 26.69
N ASN A 740 -13.42 -12.96 27.91
CA ASN A 740 -13.88 -14.27 28.40
C ASN A 740 -15.41 -14.33 28.55
N PRO A 741 -16.13 -15.08 27.70
CA PRO A 741 -17.57 -15.12 27.72
C PRO A 741 -18.13 -15.80 28.97
N GLU A 742 -17.39 -16.70 29.64
CA GLU A 742 -17.85 -17.37 30.84
C GLU A 742 -17.84 -16.43 32.04
N LEU A 743 -16.74 -15.68 32.22
CA LEU A 743 -16.64 -14.68 33.29
C LEU A 743 -17.70 -13.59 33.10
N LEU A 744 -17.88 -13.12 31.89
CA LEU A 744 -18.86 -12.08 31.57
C LEU A 744 -20.30 -12.56 31.85
N LYS A 745 -20.65 -13.81 31.56
CA LYS A 745 -21.96 -14.39 31.88
C LYS A 745 -22.23 -14.47 33.39
N ILE A 746 -21.23 -14.84 34.19
CA ILE A 746 -21.37 -14.87 35.66
C ILE A 746 -21.53 -13.46 36.19
N PHE A 747 -20.72 -12.54 35.71
CA PHE A 747 -20.77 -11.12 36.04
C PHE A 747 -22.15 -10.51 35.73
N ALA A 748 -22.68 -10.75 34.53
CA ALA A 748 -23.99 -10.27 34.12
C ALA A 748 -25.11 -10.86 35.02
N LYS A 749 -25.01 -12.12 35.41
CA LYS A 749 -25.96 -12.73 36.37
C LYS A 749 -25.88 -12.06 37.74
N LEU A 750 -24.68 -11.76 38.25
CA LEU A 750 -24.50 -11.04 39.51
C LEU A 750 -25.13 -9.64 39.45
N MET A 751 -24.91 -8.90 38.37
CA MET A 751 -25.53 -7.60 38.18
C MET A 751 -27.06 -7.69 38.07
N SER A 752 -27.60 -8.69 37.37
CA SER A 752 -29.02 -8.92 37.28
C SER A 752 -29.65 -9.25 38.67
N VAL A 753 -28.99 -10.03 39.51
CA VAL A 753 -29.44 -10.28 40.89
C VAL A 753 -29.45 -8.98 41.67
N CYS A 754 -28.47 -8.10 41.56
CA CYS A 754 -28.44 -6.79 42.20
C CYS A 754 -29.63 -5.91 41.74
N VAL A 755 -29.93 -5.87 40.44
CA VAL A 755 -31.06 -5.11 39.88
C VAL A 755 -32.39 -5.66 40.37
N MET A 756 -32.57 -6.99 40.37
CA MET A 756 -33.78 -7.61 40.87
C MET A 756 -33.98 -7.36 42.36
N PHE A 757 -32.91 -7.39 43.17
CA PHE A 757 -32.92 -7.03 44.57
C PHE A 757 -33.35 -5.58 44.78
N THR A 758 -32.79 -4.62 44.03
CA THR A 758 -33.13 -3.20 44.15
C THR A 758 -34.59 -2.96 43.81
N ASN A 759 -35.08 -3.55 42.71
CA ASN A 759 -36.50 -3.43 42.32
C ASN A 759 -37.43 -4.00 43.37
N CYS A 760 -37.09 -5.16 43.96
CA CYS A 760 -37.82 -5.75 45.05
C CYS A 760 -37.86 -4.83 46.28
N MET A 761 -36.74 -4.24 46.67
CA MET A 761 -36.64 -3.35 47.81
C MET A 761 -37.40 -2.03 47.62
N LEU A 762 -37.40 -1.48 46.39
CA LEU A 762 -38.15 -0.27 46.03
C LEU A 762 -39.67 -0.56 46.07
N PHE A 763 -40.12 -1.67 45.49
CA PHE A 763 -41.49 -2.11 45.54
C PHE A 763 -41.98 -2.31 46.97
N LEU A 764 -41.17 -2.96 47.82
CA LEU A 764 -41.44 -3.15 49.22
C LEU A 764 -41.51 -1.82 50.03
N ALA A 765 -40.69 -0.84 49.69
CA ALA A 765 -40.70 0.50 50.30
C ALA A 765 -41.99 1.26 50.00
N GLU A 766 -42.58 1.07 48.82
CA GLU A 766 -43.84 1.70 48.39
C GLU A 766 -45.09 0.99 48.99
N HIS A 767 -44.99 -0.32 49.25
CA HIS A 767 -46.15 -1.14 49.69
C HIS A 767 -45.98 -1.76 51.08
N VAL A 768 -45.30 -1.08 51.98
CA VAL A 768 -44.95 -1.59 53.34
C VAL A 768 -46.19 -1.98 54.13
N ASP A 769 -47.31 -1.28 53.95
CA ASP A 769 -48.55 -1.57 54.66
C ASP A 769 -49.31 -2.81 54.17
N ALA A 770 -48.99 -3.29 52.96
CA ALA A 770 -49.60 -4.48 52.36
C ALA A 770 -48.89 -5.79 52.72
N LEU A 771 -47.76 -5.78 53.41
CA LEU A 771 -47.00 -6.97 53.79
C LEU A 771 -47.66 -7.66 55.05
N GLN A 772 -48.56 -8.55 54.80
CA GLN A 772 -49.29 -9.31 55.81
C GLN A 772 -48.50 -10.52 56.33
N SER A 773 -47.37 -10.95 55.80
CA SER A 773 -46.63 -12.11 56.23
C SER A 773 -45.15 -11.91 56.40
N ASP A 774 -44.62 -11.93 57.57
CA ASP A 774 -43.22 -11.75 57.97
C ASP A 774 -42.30 -12.82 57.38
N ALA A 775 -42.74 -14.05 57.23
CA ALA A 775 -41.97 -15.19 56.75
C ALA A 775 -41.64 -15.11 55.26
N GLY A 776 -42.50 -14.49 54.46
CA GLY A 776 -42.25 -14.32 53.01
C GLY A 776 -41.12 -13.37 52.65
N PHE A 777 -40.97 -12.30 53.40
CA PHE A 777 -39.91 -11.29 53.19
C PHE A 777 -38.54 -11.85 53.55
N GLU A 778 -38.40 -12.48 54.73
CA GLU A 778 -37.15 -13.10 55.17
C GLU A 778 -36.69 -14.21 54.22
N ALA A 779 -37.62 -15.05 53.77
CA ALA A 779 -37.31 -16.07 52.74
C ALA A 779 -36.85 -15.49 51.41
N THR A 780 -37.42 -14.35 50.98
CA THR A 780 -37.02 -13.69 49.73
C THR A 780 -35.62 -13.08 49.86
N ILE A 781 -35.31 -12.38 50.95
CA ILE A 781 -33.97 -11.84 51.20
C ILE A 781 -32.93 -12.94 51.32
N SER A 782 -33.26 -14.05 52.03
CA SER A 782 -32.36 -15.19 52.17
C SER A 782 -32.08 -15.84 50.79
N LYS A 783 -33.06 -15.89 49.91
CA LYS A 783 -32.89 -16.35 48.52
C LYS A 783 -31.97 -15.47 47.73
N PHE A 784 -32.11 -14.12 47.82
CA PHE A 784 -31.19 -13.21 47.16
C PHE A 784 -29.77 -13.33 47.73
N ASP A 785 -29.59 -13.45 49.04
CA ASP A 785 -28.28 -13.61 49.66
C ASP A 785 -27.60 -14.93 49.25
N SER A 786 -28.35 -16.04 49.19
CA SER A 786 -27.81 -17.31 48.73
C SER A 786 -27.39 -17.26 47.26
N ASN A 787 -28.23 -16.68 46.37
CA ASN A 787 -27.96 -16.56 44.96
C ASN A 787 -26.73 -15.67 44.71
N PHE A 788 -26.67 -14.51 45.36
CA PHE A 788 -25.53 -13.59 45.24
C PHE A 788 -24.25 -14.24 45.73
N SER A 789 -24.27 -14.88 46.90
CA SER A 789 -23.10 -15.56 47.47
C SER A 789 -22.58 -16.70 46.62
N THR A 790 -23.45 -17.53 46.03
CA THR A 790 -23.04 -18.63 45.14
C THR A 790 -22.42 -18.12 43.86
N LEU A 791 -23.03 -17.13 43.22
CA LEU A 791 -22.47 -16.53 41.98
C LEU A 791 -21.15 -15.79 42.23
N LEU A 792 -21.00 -15.14 43.39
CA LEU A 792 -19.75 -14.47 43.75
C LEU A 792 -18.63 -15.49 43.98
N LEU A 793 -18.92 -16.59 44.68
CA LEU A 793 -17.97 -17.69 44.86
C LEU A 793 -17.56 -18.33 43.52
N ASP A 794 -18.52 -18.56 42.62
CA ASP A 794 -18.22 -19.06 41.27
C ASP A 794 -17.36 -18.09 40.48
N LEU A 795 -17.56 -16.77 40.61
CA LEU A 795 -16.72 -15.77 39.99
C LEU A 795 -15.28 -15.82 40.52
N LEU A 796 -15.12 -15.85 41.85
CA LEU A 796 -13.80 -15.88 42.49
C LEU A 796 -13.04 -17.18 42.17
N ASP A 797 -13.72 -18.33 42.16
CA ASP A 797 -13.14 -19.62 41.78
C ASP A 797 -12.61 -19.59 40.34
N LYS A 798 -13.43 -19.12 39.40
CA LYS A 798 -13.00 -18.98 38.00
C LYS A 798 -11.88 -17.97 37.80
N LEU A 799 -11.93 -16.81 38.43
CA LEU A 799 -10.84 -15.83 38.41
C LEU A 799 -9.53 -16.42 38.94
N SER A 800 -9.58 -17.22 40.01
CA SER A 800 -8.43 -17.94 40.56
C SER A 800 -7.85 -18.94 39.53
N ILE A 801 -8.70 -19.71 38.86
CA ILE A 801 -8.27 -20.64 37.81
C ILE A 801 -7.62 -19.91 36.64
N TYR A 802 -8.23 -18.84 36.11
CA TYR A 802 -7.66 -18.06 35.01
C TYR A 802 -6.35 -17.39 35.39
N SER A 803 -6.23 -16.83 36.59
CA SER A 803 -4.99 -16.21 37.06
C SER A 803 -3.82 -17.18 37.17
N THR A 804 -4.09 -18.47 37.41
CA THR A 804 -3.05 -19.52 37.46
C THR A 804 -2.69 -20.09 36.11
N THR A 805 -3.63 -20.12 35.15
CA THR A 805 -3.39 -20.70 33.82
C THR A 805 -2.70 -19.74 32.87
N ASP A 806 -3.03 -18.45 32.90
CA ASP A 806 -2.55 -17.48 31.91
C ASP A 806 -1.31 -16.68 32.34
N CYS A 807 -0.74 -16.96 33.52
CA CYS A 807 0.39 -16.19 34.11
C CYS A 807 0.10 -14.68 34.25
N GLU A 808 -1.16 -14.28 34.29
CA GLU A 808 -1.57 -12.89 34.33
C GLU A 808 -1.95 -12.48 35.74
N HIS A 809 -1.07 -11.73 36.35
CA HIS A 809 -1.22 -11.29 37.74
C HIS A 809 -2.21 -10.11 37.90
N SER A 810 -2.65 -9.46 36.82
CA SER A 810 -3.56 -8.28 36.93
C SER A 810 -4.92 -8.64 37.52
N MET A 811 -5.54 -9.75 37.09
CA MET A 811 -6.86 -10.17 37.60
C MET A 811 -6.84 -10.66 39.06
N ILE A 812 -5.69 -11.04 39.60
CA ILE A 812 -5.56 -11.43 41.02
C ILE A 812 -5.95 -10.27 41.93
N ASN A 813 -5.68 -9.05 41.52
CA ASN A 813 -6.00 -7.85 42.31
C ASN A 813 -7.51 -7.73 42.59
N ILE A 814 -8.38 -8.24 41.71
CA ILE A 814 -9.82 -8.29 41.93
C ILE A 814 -10.10 -9.17 43.15
N ILE A 815 -9.47 -10.35 43.24
CA ILE A 815 -9.66 -11.30 44.34
C ILE A 815 -9.21 -10.66 45.65
N TYR A 816 -8.02 -10.04 45.69
CA TYR A 816 -7.53 -9.38 46.91
C TYR A 816 -8.42 -8.22 47.33
N ARG A 817 -9.08 -7.51 46.43
CA ARG A 817 -10.00 -6.43 46.76
C ARG A 817 -11.34 -6.93 47.28
N LEU A 818 -11.89 -7.95 46.65
CA LEU A 818 -13.19 -8.51 47.02
C LEU A 818 -13.13 -9.37 48.30
N ASP A 819 -12.00 -10.04 48.50
CA ASP A 819 -11.79 -10.97 49.62
C ASP A 819 -10.62 -10.56 50.49
N PHE A 820 -10.55 -9.24 50.80
CA PHE A 820 -9.48 -8.64 51.62
C PHE A 820 -9.32 -9.26 53.01
N ASN A 821 -10.41 -9.85 53.57
CA ASN A 821 -10.43 -10.47 54.87
C ASN A 821 -10.42 -12.01 54.83
N GLY A 822 -10.27 -12.63 53.65
CA GLY A 822 -10.22 -14.07 53.47
C GLY A 822 -11.55 -14.84 53.68
N PHE A 823 -12.65 -14.12 53.86
CA PHE A 823 -13.96 -14.72 54.17
C PHE A 823 -14.48 -15.66 53.07
N TYR A 824 -14.34 -15.24 51.81
CA TYR A 824 -14.78 -16.03 50.66
C TYR A 824 -13.81 -17.17 50.35
N THR A 825 -12.53 -16.96 50.51
CA THR A 825 -11.51 -18.00 50.38
C THR A 825 -11.72 -19.15 51.36
N GLU A 826 -11.91 -18.86 52.68
CA GLU A 826 -12.25 -19.89 53.66
C GLU A 826 -13.51 -20.64 53.31
N ARG A 827 -14.51 -19.98 52.76
CA ARG A 827 -15.76 -20.60 52.37
C ARG A 827 -15.60 -21.53 51.15
N LEU A 828 -14.79 -21.14 50.18
CA LEU A 828 -14.39 -21.97 49.04
C LEU A 828 -13.65 -23.22 49.49
N GLU A 829 -12.69 -23.08 50.38
CA GLU A 829 -11.94 -24.21 50.96
C GLU A 829 -12.86 -25.21 51.66
N ARG A 830 -13.79 -24.71 52.48
CA ARG A 830 -14.80 -25.58 53.14
C ARG A 830 -15.65 -26.32 52.11
N MET A 831 -16.14 -25.62 51.08
CA MET A 831 -16.91 -26.26 50.01
C MET A 831 -16.10 -27.27 49.21
N ALA A 832 -14.83 -27.00 48.96
CA ALA A 832 -13.93 -27.95 48.30
C ALA A 832 -13.71 -29.22 49.14
N ILE A 833 -13.53 -29.08 50.45
CA ILE A 833 -13.44 -30.19 51.40
C ILE A 833 -14.75 -31.02 51.42
N GLU A 834 -15.91 -30.35 51.49
CA GLU A 834 -17.21 -31.01 51.44
C GLU A 834 -17.45 -31.76 50.11
N ARG A 835 -17.06 -31.16 48.98
CA ARG A 835 -17.11 -31.81 47.66
C ARG A 835 -16.21 -33.06 47.61
N SER A 836 -14.97 -32.94 48.13
CA SER A 836 -14.04 -34.07 48.16
C SER A 836 -14.51 -35.18 49.08
N GLN A 837 -15.17 -34.86 50.21
CA GLN A 837 -15.77 -35.83 51.10
C GLN A 837 -16.98 -36.53 50.48
N LYS A 838 -17.82 -35.79 49.73
CA LYS A 838 -18.95 -36.36 48.99
C LYS A 838 -18.51 -37.20 47.78
N ALA A 839 -17.37 -36.91 47.18
CA ALA A 839 -16.81 -37.71 46.08
C ALA A 839 -16.10 -38.98 46.59
N ALA A 840 -15.69 -39.00 47.87
CA ALA A 840 -15.06 -40.14 48.51
C ALA A 840 -16.09 -41.06 49.22
N ALA A 841 -17.32 -40.59 49.49
CA ALA A 841 -18.48 -41.35 49.97
C ALA A 841 -19.33 -41.90 48.80
#